data_704499942d804b9aeadabf347bebb5b0
#
_entry.id   704499942d804b9aeadabf347bebb5b0
#
_cell.length_a   1.000
_cell.length_b   1.000
_cell.length_c   1.000
_cell.angle_alpha   90.00
_cell.angle_beta   90.00
_cell.angle_gamma   90.00
#
_symmetry.space_group_name_H-M   'P 1'
#
loop_
_entity.id
_entity.type
_entity.pdbx_description
1 polymer ?
#
loop_
_entity_poly.entity_id
_entity_poly.type
_entity_poly.pdbx_seq_one_letter_code
_entity_poly.pdbx_strand_id
1 'polypeptide(L)'
;MKERLNIALIVGDIRDVYSNSITKGAMRAARETGNNILIVPGRYFQAKKELLFEEYEYQYQTLFSYFTENNVDVVIACTSTVGIVSGSMSRNSLRAFLERMNGIPVITVSGDSKDIPNICYDNKTGIKEGMNVMIQKQMCTKIAMVAGPKDNLDSQERVEAYKETLEEHGMSIDERLIIYCDFTEKCMFDVINLFKSNKGIDGVVFANDRMAIGGYEAMRELELQVGVDVSFMGFDNLEKDINLDPPLASVVADAETIGYEALNMAIDYVRYNDNEDRVIPTKFVMRDSILRGGNTLDEINYFQYKIRPDTDFDTFAKQTFLYIYNPTVNNANKDKIYRAYLFFILEVEKLYRNEKFGKELLTSMAQSFNKLFEVDERFEIDIGKFTILMESIKEAIYENTTSKTKKNIIVVISAYVYRRLASILSLRESDDDYNLKKIQHEIYRISADMIGFNEVNEKNYASIISNFNKIGIDHTFLYLFKEPIKHNYDDIFVPGEFLYLKAMQIDGVVSSPSDREQMIPISELFEYSFSKMKDPGHLVMLNLYVRDMIYGVLICDIPYRVFSYYESLIYQVSCAIRILHLLMYTQETSNQLKESLELITKNNIKLDNLAKKDELTGIYNRRGFFIESDSLLANEEEKKKYVVVGFADTDNLKTINDTYGHDEGDLIITESSRILTETLDSRGVIARLGGDEFAFMFYSDRDDEDKVFFKDFEKRVQDYNEKADKPYTLSISLGMNVYEYSENIDLKELLDSADKEMYHIKKKRRNRQ
;
A
#
# COMPACT_ATOMS: atom_id res chain seq x y z
N MET A 1 -19.43 -16.55 -24.93
CA MET A 1 -18.74 -16.76 -23.63
C MET A 1 -17.33 -16.18 -23.78
N LYS A 2 -16.85 -15.49 -22.77
CA LYS A 2 -15.45 -15.00 -22.75
C LYS A 2 -14.50 -16.21 -22.86
N GLU A 3 -13.42 -16.08 -23.61
CA GLU A 3 -12.41 -17.12 -23.73
C GLU A 3 -11.68 -17.34 -22.42
N ARG A 4 -11.40 -16.23 -21.67
CA ARG A 4 -10.81 -16.22 -20.33
C ARG A 4 -11.77 -15.55 -19.36
N LEU A 5 -11.99 -16.15 -18.20
CA LEU A 5 -12.75 -15.57 -17.10
C LEU A 5 -11.83 -14.79 -16.18
N ASN A 6 -12.34 -13.69 -15.62
CA ASN A 6 -11.73 -12.93 -14.53
C ASN A 6 -12.40 -13.35 -13.21
N ILE A 7 -11.74 -14.18 -12.44
CA ILE A 7 -12.25 -14.77 -11.20
C ILE A 7 -11.64 -14.04 -10.02
N ALA A 8 -12.46 -13.45 -9.15
CA ALA A 8 -11.97 -12.82 -7.92
C ALA A 8 -12.01 -13.83 -6.77
N LEU A 9 -10.89 -14.02 -6.08
CA LEU A 9 -10.76 -14.80 -4.85
C LEU A 9 -10.61 -13.85 -3.67
N ILE A 10 -11.59 -13.82 -2.78
CA ILE A 10 -11.58 -13.01 -1.56
C ILE A 10 -11.20 -13.91 -0.39
N VAL A 11 -10.07 -13.59 0.25
CA VAL A 11 -9.57 -14.25 1.46
C VAL A 11 -9.38 -13.23 2.57
N GLY A 12 -9.30 -13.67 3.82
CA GLY A 12 -9.08 -12.78 4.95
C GLY A 12 -7.69 -12.15 4.90
N ASP A 13 -6.69 -12.90 5.27
CA ASP A 13 -5.29 -12.47 5.27
C ASP A 13 -4.42 -13.48 4.53
N ILE A 14 -3.81 -13.07 3.42
CA ILE A 14 -2.95 -13.95 2.63
C ILE A 14 -1.66 -14.39 3.36
N ARG A 15 -1.32 -13.80 4.53
CA ARG A 15 -0.22 -14.25 5.39
C ARG A 15 -0.61 -15.47 6.20
N ASP A 16 -1.89 -15.63 6.48
CA ASP A 16 -2.39 -16.81 7.22
C ASP A 16 -2.16 -18.07 6.39
N VAL A 17 -1.68 -19.12 7.05
CA VAL A 17 -1.30 -20.39 6.39
C VAL A 17 -2.47 -21.00 5.61
N TYR A 18 -3.67 -20.95 6.19
CA TYR A 18 -4.87 -21.50 5.56
C TYR A 18 -5.29 -20.69 4.31
N SER A 19 -5.40 -19.36 4.44
CA SER A 19 -5.71 -18.47 3.32
C SER A 19 -4.66 -18.54 2.21
N ASN A 20 -3.38 -18.65 2.60
CA ASN A 20 -2.26 -18.80 1.65
C ASN A 20 -2.37 -20.10 0.86
N SER A 21 -2.67 -21.23 1.54
CA SER A 21 -2.82 -22.54 0.88
C SER A 21 -4.01 -22.57 -0.08
N ILE A 22 -5.17 -22.01 0.32
CA ILE A 22 -6.33 -21.83 -0.60
C ILE A 22 -5.91 -21.03 -1.83
N THR A 23 -5.25 -19.89 -1.61
CA THR A 23 -4.79 -19.01 -2.70
C THR A 23 -3.86 -19.75 -3.66
N LYS A 24 -2.93 -20.53 -3.13
CA LYS A 24 -1.99 -21.34 -3.92
C LYS A 24 -2.71 -22.38 -4.79
N GLY A 25 -3.70 -23.08 -4.24
CA GLY A 25 -4.53 -24.03 -4.97
C GLY A 25 -5.32 -23.37 -6.11
N ALA A 26 -5.98 -22.24 -5.82
CA ALA A 26 -6.72 -21.47 -6.80
C ALA A 26 -5.81 -20.92 -7.92
N MET A 27 -4.63 -20.39 -7.57
CA MET A 27 -3.64 -19.93 -8.57
C MET A 27 -3.19 -21.08 -9.52
N ARG A 28 -3.01 -22.29 -8.96
CA ARG A 28 -2.67 -23.47 -9.76
C ARG A 28 -3.79 -23.81 -10.73
N ALA A 29 -5.03 -23.89 -10.27
CA ALA A 29 -6.18 -24.20 -11.10
C ALA A 29 -6.41 -23.13 -12.18
N ALA A 30 -6.27 -21.82 -11.84
CA ALA A 30 -6.40 -20.72 -12.79
C ALA A 30 -5.41 -20.87 -13.96
N ARG A 31 -4.15 -21.21 -13.64
CA ARG A 31 -3.11 -21.42 -14.65
C ARG A 31 -3.40 -22.65 -15.54
N GLU A 32 -3.79 -23.78 -14.93
CA GLU A 32 -4.07 -25.03 -15.65
C GLU A 32 -5.31 -24.90 -16.56
N THR A 33 -6.30 -24.11 -16.14
CA THR A 33 -7.54 -23.89 -16.90
C THR A 33 -7.48 -22.69 -17.85
N GLY A 34 -6.38 -21.93 -17.83
CA GLY A 34 -6.19 -20.77 -18.70
C GLY A 34 -7.05 -19.55 -18.34
N ASN A 35 -7.47 -19.39 -17.07
CA ASN A 35 -8.27 -18.27 -16.61
C ASN A 35 -7.43 -17.29 -15.75
N ASN A 36 -7.92 -16.08 -15.56
CA ASN A 36 -7.31 -15.07 -14.72
C ASN A 36 -7.86 -15.15 -13.30
N ILE A 37 -7.01 -14.94 -12.31
CA ILE A 37 -7.41 -14.86 -10.90
C ILE A 37 -6.95 -13.54 -10.28
N LEU A 38 -7.89 -12.83 -9.67
CA LEU A 38 -7.64 -11.64 -8.86
C LEU A 38 -7.76 -12.00 -7.38
N ILE A 39 -6.69 -11.90 -6.64
CA ILE A 39 -6.64 -12.20 -5.20
C ILE A 39 -6.86 -10.91 -4.43
N VAL A 40 -7.82 -10.93 -3.49
CA VAL A 40 -8.21 -9.78 -2.70
C VAL A 40 -8.16 -10.11 -1.22
N PRO A 41 -7.16 -9.60 -0.48
CA PRO A 41 -7.09 -9.73 0.97
C PRO A 41 -8.12 -8.77 1.60
N GLY A 42 -9.31 -9.29 1.89
CA GLY A 42 -10.45 -8.49 2.35
C GLY A 42 -10.51 -8.26 3.85
N ARG A 43 -9.62 -8.89 4.62
CA ARG A 43 -9.65 -8.91 6.09
C ARG A 43 -11.00 -9.36 6.63
N TYR A 44 -11.42 -8.84 7.77
CA TYR A 44 -12.66 -9.21 8.44
C TYR A 44 -13.80 -8.30 8.02
N PHE A 45 -14.75 -8.86 7.28
CA PHE A 45 -15.91 -8.12 6.80
C PHE A 45 -16.85 -7.73 7.95
N GLN A 46 -17.17 -6.43 8.07
CA GLN A 46 -18.03 -5.86 9.13
C GLN A 46 -17.58 -6.20 10.56
N ALA A 47 -16.29 -6.43 10.80
CA ALA A 47 -15.78 -6.58 12.16
C ALA A 47 -16.05 -5.30 12.97
N LYS A 48 -16.51 -5.47 14.22
CA LYS A 48 -16.69 -4.32 15.13
C LYS A 48 -15.36 -3.66 15.38
N LYS A 49 -15.36 -2.33 15.53
CA LYS A 49 -14.15 -1.52 15.70
C LYS A 49 -13.27 -2.02 16.85
N GLU A 50 -13.88 -2.49 17.93
CA GLU A 50 -13.20 -3.02 19.12
C GLU A 50 -12.50 -4.37 18.87
N LEU A 51 -12.85 -5.06 17.78
CA LEU A 51 -12.30 -6.36 17.40
C LEU A 51 -11.23 -6.26 16.30
N LEU A 52 -10.97 -5.06 15.76
CA LEU A 52 -9.92 -4.85 14.79
C LEU A 52 -8.56 -4.95 15.47
N PHE A 53 -7.62 -5.66 14.86
CA PHE A 53 -6.22 -5.74 15.33
C PHE A 53 -5.50 -4.41 15.18
N GLU A 54 -5.84 -3.65 14.10
CA GLU A 54 -5.29 -2.33 13.80
C GLU A 54 -6.41 -1.31 13.57
N GLU A 55 -6.20 -0.08 14.02
CA GLU A 55 -7.20 1.01 14.01
C GLU A 55 -7.82 1.25 12.62
N TYR A 56 -7.06 1.04 11.53
CA TYR A 56 -7.46 1.35 10.16
C TYR A 56 -7.67 0.10 9.28
N GLU A 57 -7.75 -1.08 9.87
CA GLU A 57 -7.94 -2.34 9.14
C GLU A 57 -9.24 -2.38 8.32
N TYR A 58 -10.25 -1.61 8.71
CA TYR A 58 -11.50 -1.46 7.96
C TYR A 58 -11.31 -0.93 6.52
N GLN A 59 -10.17 -0.30 6.22
CA GLN A 59 -9.85 0.18 4.87
C GLN A 59 -9.77 -0.95 3.84
N TYR A 60 -9.45 -2.17 4.24
CA TYR A 60 -9.41 -3.32 3.32
C TYR A 60 -10.79 -3.62 2.70
N GLN A 61 -11.88 -3.30 3.39
CA GLN A 61 -13.24 -3.54 2.89
C GLN A 61 -13.61 -2.64 1.71
N THR A 62 -12.88 -1.56 1.48
CA THR A 62 -13.08 -0.68 0.33
C THR A 62 -12.74 -1.36 -0.99
N LEU A 63 -11.90 -2.41 -0.97
CA LEU A 63 -11.53 -3.19 -2.15
C LEU A 63 -12.74 -3.82 -2.85
N PHE A 64 -13.79 -4.18 -2.10
CA PHE A 64 -15.00 -4.77 -2.66
C PHE A 64 -15.82 -3.80 -3.52
N SER A 65 -15.65 -2.48 -3.33
CA SER A 65 -16.35 -1.45 -4.09
C SER A 65 -15.83 -1.25 -5.52
N TYR A 66 -14.74 -1.93 -5.88
CA TYR A 66 -14.18 -1.90 -7.24
C TYR A 66 -14.73 -3.01 -8.15
N PHE A 67 -15.54 -3.93 -7.61
CA PHE A 67 -16.11 -5.02 -8.39
C PHE A 67 -17.36 -4.56 -9.13
N THR A 68 -17.44 -4.94 -10.39
CA THR A 68 -18.58 -4.69 -11.27
C THR A 68 -18.82 -5.92 -12.15
N GLU A 69 -20.04 -6.13 -12.64
CA GLU A 69 -20.36 -7.22 -13.58
C GLU A 69 -19.52 -7.18 -14.88
N ASN A 70 -18.93 -6.01 -15.19
CA ASN A 70 -18.10 -5.86 -16.40
C ASN A 70 -16.65 -6.28 -16.18
N ASN A 71 -16.12 -6.23 -14.94
CA ASN A 71 -14.72 -6.48 -14.67
C ASN A 71 -14.43 -7.80 -13.94
N VAL A 72 -15.41 -8.41 -13.27
CA VAL A 72 -15.34 -9.71 -12.59
C VAL A 72 -16.48 -10.61 -13.05
N ASP A 73 -16.19 -11.82 -13.48
CA ASP A 73 -17.19 -12.77 -13.95
C ASP A 73 -17.78 -13.61 -12.81
N VAL A 74 -17.01 -13.88 -11.76
CA VAL A 74 -17.44 -14.62 -10.57
C VAL A 74 -16.54 -14.32 -9.38
N VAL A 75 -17.11 -14.32 -8.18
CA VAL A 75 -16.41 -14.15 -6.91
C VAL A 75 -16.38 -15.46 -6.14
N ILE A 76 -15.20 -15.87 -5.67
CA ILE A 76 -15.01 -16.93 -4.68
C ILE A 76 -14.79 -16.24 -3.32
N ALA A 77 -15.73 -16.41 -2.40
CA ALA A 77 -15.67 -15.83 -1.07
C ALA A 77 -15.27 -16.90 -0.01
N CYS A 78 -14.07 -16.81 0.53
CA CYS A 78 -13.64 -17.67 1.64
C CYS A 78 -14.26 -17.18 2.95
N THR A 79 -15.51 -17.54 3.21
CA THR A 79 -16.30 -17.05 4.34
C THR A 79 -15.74 -17.43 5.69
N SER A 80 -14.99 -18.52 5.77
CA SER A 80 -14.27 -18.95 6.98
C SER A 80 -13.10 -18.04 7.35
N THR A 81 -12.53 -17.30 6.39
CA THR A 81 -11.38 -16.40 6.62
C THR A 81 -11.76 -14.91 6.61
N VAL A 82 -12.79 -14.53 5.84
CA VAL A 82 -13.30 -13.15 5.75
C VAL A 82 -14.35 -12.86 6.83
N GLY A 83 -14.82 -13.88 7.53
CA GLY A 83 -15.72 -13.76 8.68
C GLY A 83 -15.06 -13.03 9.86
N ILE A 84 -15.84 -12.79 10.90
CA ILE A 84 -15.36 -12.17 12.13
C ILE A 84 -14.23 -13.03 12.72
N VAL A 85 -13.32 -12.37 13.47
CA VAL A 85 -12.15 -12.93 14.17
C VAL A 85 -12.35 -14.32 14.86
N SER A 86 -13.57 -14.74 15.08
CA SER A 86 -13.93 -15.99 15.78
C SER A 86 -14.65 -17.03 14.93
N GLY A 87 -14.83 -16.87 13.62
CA GLY A 87 -15.57 -17.88 12.86
C GLY A 87 -15.96 -17.49 11.45
N SER A 88 -16.79 -18.30 10.83
CA SER A 88 -17.37 -18.01 9.50
C SER A 88 -18.26 -16.78 9.55
N MET A 89 -18.42 -16.16 8.39
CA MET A 89 -19.29 -15.02 8.20
C MET A 89 -20.73 -15.38 8.62
N SER A 90 -21.36 -14.58 9.50
CA SER A 90 -22.75 -14.78 9.87
C SER A 90 -23.67 -14.64 8.65
N ARG A 91 -24.87 -15.23 8.70
CA ARG A 91 -25.86 -15.09 7.61
C ARG A 91 -26.18 -13.64 7.26
N ASN A 92 -26.27 -12.76 8.26
CA ASN A 92 -26.52 -11.33 8.04
C ASN A 92 -25.32 -10.65 7.38
N SER A 93 -24.10 -10.97 7.81
CA SER A 93 -22.87 -10.43 7.20
C SER A 93 -22.70 -10.96 5.77
N LEU A 94 -23.00 -12.24 5.53
CA LEU A 94 -22.97 -12.83 4.19
C LEU A 94 -23.98 -12.13 3.27
N ARG A 95 -25.19 -11.88 3.75
CA ARG A 95 -26.20 -11.15 2.97
C ARG A 95 -25.73 -9.74 2.62
N ALA A 96 -25.19 -9.00 3.59
CA ALA A 96 -24.64 -7.65 3.34
C ALA A 96 -23.43 -7.67 2.39
N PHE A 97 -22.62 -8.73 2.43
CA PHE A 97 -21.54 -8.94 1.49
C PHE A 97 -22.07 -9.17 0.07
N LEU A 98 -23.09 -10.02 -0.10
CA LEU A 98 -23.70 -10.29 -1.40
C LEU A 98 -24.36 -9.05 -2.00
N GLU A 99 -25.02 -8.23 -1.17
CA GLU A 99 -25.59 -6.95 -1.61
C GLU A 99 -24.51 -6.02 -2.18
N ARG A 100 -23.28 -6.07 -1.65
CA ARG A 100 -22.12 -5.34 -2.21
C ARG A 100 -21.61 -5.92 -3.53
N MET A 101 -21.79 -7.21 -3.79
CA MET A 101 -21.36 -7.84 -5.05
C MET A 101 -22.25 -7.48 -6.24
N ASN A 102 -23.37 -6.79 -6.00
CA ASN A 102 -24.19 -6.12 -7.01
C ASN A 102 -24.53 -6.98 -8.24
N GLY A 103 -24.97 -8.23 -8.00
CA GLY A 103 -25.37 -9.14 -9.07
C GLY A 103 -24.26 -10.04 -9.64
N ILE A 104 -23.02 -9.83 -9.27
CA ILE A 104 -21.90 -10.72 -9.68
C ILE A 104 -22.16 -12.11 -9.07
N PRO A 105 -22.04 -13.20 -9.85
CA PRO A 105 -22.12 -14.57 -9.34
C PRO A 105 -21.13 -14.81 -8.20
N VAL A 106 -21.56 -15.43 -7.11
CA VAL A 106 -20.72 -15.74 -5.94
C VAL A 106 -20.78 -17.22 -5.65
N ILE A 107 -19.66 -17.83 -5.35
CA ILE A 107 -19.56 -19.11 -4.66
C ILE A 107 -18.88 -18.90 -3.30
N THR A 108 -19.15 -19.76 -2.34
CA THR A 108 -18.57 -19.68 -1.00
C THR A 108 -17.66 -20.88 -0.71
N VAL A 109 -16.61 -20.62 0.08
CA VAL A 109 -15.81 -21.67 0.72
C VAL A 109 -16.17 -21.68 2.20
N SER A 110 -16.70 -22.78 2.69
CA SER A 110 -17.23 -22.98 4.06
C SER A 110 -18.32 -21.94 4.42
N GLY A 111 -19.24 -21.68 3.49
CA GLY A 111 -20.35 -20.75 3.68
C GLY A 111 -21.59 -21.40 4.30
N ASP A 112 -22.42 -20.62 5.01
CA ASP A 112 -23.70 -21.03 5.56
C ASP A 112 -24.87 -20.38 4.77
N SER A 113 -25.05 -20.81 3.53
CA SER A 113 -26.21 -20.40 2.71
C SER A 113 -26.67 -21.55 1.82
N LYS A 114 -27.98 -21.77 1.80
CA LYS A 114 -28.60 -22.79 0.93
C LYS A 114 -28.83 -22.29 -0.50
N ASP A 115 -28.74 -21.00 -0.71
CA ASP A 115 -29.05 -20.34 -1.98
C ASP A 115 -27.82 -20.00 -2.82
N ILE A 116 -26.61 -20.27 -2.30
CA ILE A 116 -25.33 -19.94 -2.94
C ILE A 116 -24.50 -21.23 -3.01
N PRO A 117 -23.95 -21.56 -4.19
CA PRO A 117 -23.09 -22.72 -4.34
C PRO A 117 -21.91 -22.67 -3.35
N ASN A 118 -21.70 -23.75 -2.63
CA ASN A 118 -20.72 -23.83 -1.55
C ASN A 118 -19.79 -25.02 -1.71
N ILE A 119 -18.51 -24.82 -1.39
CA ILE A 119 -17.54 -25.89 -1.24
C ILE A 119 -17.03 -25.93 0.20
N CYS A 120 -17.04 -27.10 0.82
CA CYS A 120 -16.64 -27.28 2.20
C CYS A 120 -15.90 -28.61 2.38
N TYR A 121 -15.33 -28.83 3.57
CA TYR A 121 -14.79 -30.12 3.96
C TYR A 121 -15.88 -31.06 4.49
N ASP A 122 -15.64 -32.34 4.36
CA ASP A 122 -16.33 -33.36 5.17
C ASP A 122 -15.78 -33.30 6.61
N ASN A 123 -16.44 -32.49 7.43
CA ASN A 123 -16.05 -32.28 8.82
C ASN A 123 -16.29 -33.50 9.72
N LYS A 124 -17.05 -34.50 9.26
CA LYS A 124 -17.50 -35.63 10.09
C LYS A 124 -16.63 -36.88 9.96
N THR A 125 -16.31 -37.28 8.72
CA THR A 125 -15.65 -38.58 8.49
C THR A 125 -14.31 -38.70 9.21
N GLY A 126 -13.44 -37.67 9.06
CA GLY A 126 -12.11 -37.72 9.71
C GLY A 126 -12.16 -37.69 11.24
N ILE A 127 -13.10 -36.93 11.83
CA ILE A 127 -13.33 -36.90 13.29
C ILE A 127 -13.79 -38.28 13.77
N LYS A 128 -14.78 -38.90 13.08
CA LYS A 128 -15.25 -40.26 13.44
C LYS A 128 -14.13 -41.32 13.33
N GLU A 129 -13.33 -41.27 12.26
CA GLU A 129 -12.18 -42.17 12.10
C GLU A 129 -11.19 -42.06 13.27
N GLY A 130 -10.79 -40.85 13.64
CA GLY A 130 -9.83 -40.62 14.72
C GLY A 130 -10.39 -41.02 16.10
N MET A 131 -11.64 -40.65 16.38
CA MET A 131 -12.30 -41.05 17.64
C MET A 131 -12.49 -42.58 17.74
N ASN A 132 -12.81 -43.24 16.63
CA ASN A 132 -12.87 -44.73 16.64
C ASN A 132 -11.51 -45.35 17.00
N VAL A 133 -10.39 -44.76 16.55
CA VAL A 133 -9.06 -45.21 16.98
C VAL A 133 -8.86 -44.95 18.47
N MET A 134 -9.21 -43.77 18.99
CA MET A 134 -9.10 -43.43 20.40
C MET A 134 -9.92 -44.37 21.29
N ILE A 135 -11.15 -44.67 20.92
CA ILE A 135 -12.07 -45.53 21.69
C ILE A 135 -11.68 -47.02 21.59
N GLN A 136 -11.58 -47.51 20.33
CA GLN A 136 -11.41 -48.97 20.13
C GLN A 136 -9.99 -49.48 20.32
N LYS A 137 -8.96 -48.69 19.88
CA LYS A 137 -7.56 -49.12 19.94
C LYS A 137 -6.86 -48.59 21.19
N GLN A 138 -7.14 -47.36 21.60
CA GLN A 138 -6.49 -46.74 22.76
C GLN A 138 -7.31 -46.83 24.04
N MET A 139 -8.51 -47.41 23.97
CA MET A 139 -9.40 -47.67 25.10
C MET A 139 -9.72 -46.39 25.92
N CYS A 140 -9.82 -45.25 25.25
CA CYS A 140 -10.22 -43.99 25.86
C CYS A 140 -11.67 -44.08 26.34
N THR A 141 -11.90 -43.69 27.60
CA THR A 141 -13.21 -43.80 28.26
C THR A 141 -13.85 -42.49 28.62
N LYS A 142 -13.04 -41.43 28.65
CA LYS A 142 -13.52 -40.08 28.96
C LYS A 142 -12.86 -39.05 28.00
N ILE A 143 -13.49 -38.83 26.88
CA ILE A 143 -12.96 -37.96 25.84
C ILE A 143 -13.61 -36.58 25.96
N ALA A 144 -12.82 -35.52 25.91
CA ALA A 144 -13.28 -34.13 25.86
C ALA A 144 -13.21 -33.57 24.43
N MET A 145 -14.01 -32.52 24.16
CA MET A 145 -14.02 -31.76 22.91
C MET A 145 -13.65 -30.31 23.16
N VAL A 146 -12.60 -29.83 22.51
CA VAL A 146 -12.24 -28.41 22.44
C VAL A 146 -12.69 -27.92 21.07
N ALA A 147 -13.90 -27.36 21.05
CA ALA A 147 -14.58 -26.88 19.86
C ALA A 147 -14.17 -25.46 19.49
N GLY A 148 -14.37 -25.07 18.25
CA GLY A 148 -14.31 -23.70 17.81
C GLY A 148 -15.55 -22.89 18.26
N PRO A 149 -15.74 -21.65 17.73
CA PRO A 149 -16.90 -20.84 18.08
C PRO A 149 -18.24 -21.52 17.82
N LYS A 150 -19.23 -21.26 18.68
CA LYS A 150 -20.54 -21.92 18.63
C LYS A 150 -21.34 -21.63 17.37
N ASP A 151 -21.11 -20.48 16.76
CA ASP A 151 -21.80 -19.98 15.55
C ASP A 151 -21.06 -20.37 14.25
N ASN A 152 -19.92 -21.04 14.36
CA ASN A 152 -19.17 -21.52 13.21
C ASN A 152 -19.68 -22.91 12.78
N LEU A 153 -20.03 -23.06 11.49
CA LEU A 153 -20.59 -24.27 10.93
C LEU A 153 -19.63 -25.47 11.01
N ASP A 154 -18.37 -25.29 10.64
CA ASP A 154 -17.36 -26.34 10.71
C ASP A 154 -17.21 -26.85 12.16
N SER A 155 -17.22 -25.93 13.14
CA SER A 155 -17.17 -26.27 14.55
C SER A 155 -18.40 -27.09 15.00
N GLN A 156 -19.59 -26.68 14.56
CA GLN A 156 -20.84 -27.39 14.87
C GLN A 156 -20.83 -28.82 14.31
N GLU A 157 -20.45 -29.01 13.06
CA GLU A 157 -20.38 -30.32 12.41
C GLU A 157 -19.34 -31.24 13.07
N ARG A 158 -18.16 -30.68 13.48
CA ARG A 158 -17.14 -31.44 14.22
C ARG A 158 -17.63 -31.85 15.61
N VAL A 159 -18.36 -30.97 16.31
CA VAL A 159 -19.01 -31.30 17.60
C VAL A 159 -20.12 -32.33 17.41
N GLU A 160 -20.89 -32.26 16.35
CA GLU A 160 -21.91 -33.27 16.03
C GLU A 160 -21.29 -34.61 15.76
N ALA A 161 -20.22 -34.67 14.94
CA ALA A 161 -19.48 -35.91 14.70
C ALA A 161 -18.91 -36.53 16.00
N TYR A 162 -18.39 -35.69 16.89
CA TYR A 162 -17.92 -36.13 18.22
C TYR A 162 -19.08 -36.75 19.03
N LYS A 163 -20.26 -36.10 19.10
CA LYS A 163 -21.42 -36.62 19.83
C LYS A 163 -21.95 -37.91 19.21
N GLU A 164 -22.13 -37.94 17.89
CA GLU A 164 -22.57 -39.13 17.16
C GLU A 164 -21.64 -40.33 17.42
N THR A 165 -20.32 -40.11 17.42
CA THR A 165 -19.35 -41.18 17.64
C THR A 165 -19.43 -41.72 19.08
N LEU A 166 -19.63 -40.87 20.10
CA LEU A 166 -19.84 -41.31 21.48
C LEU A 166 -21.10 -42.18 21.60
N GLU A 167 -22.20 -41.75 20.98
CA GLU A 167 -23.46 -42.47 20.95
C GLU A 167 -23.33 -43.86 20.26
N GLU A 168 -22.65 -43.91 19.11
CA GLU A 168 -22.38 -45.14 18.36
C GLU A 168 -21.62 -46.17 19.21
N HIS A 169 -20.79 -45.70 20.17
CA HIS A 169 -20.06 -46.57 21.12
C HIS A 169 -20.75 -46.73 22.47
N GLY A 170 -21.98 -46.25 22.64
CA GLY A 170 -22.74 -46.36 23.88
C GLY A 170 -22.16 -45.53 25.03
N MET A 171 -21.35 -44.52 24.72
CA MET A 171 -20.76 -43.59 25.70
C MET A 171 -21.73 -42.42 25.94
N SER A 172 -21.83 -41.97 27.19
CA SER A 172 -22.68 -40.83 27.53
C SER A 172 -22.07 -39.50 27.13
N ILE A 173 -22.86 -38.61 26.51
CA ILE A 173 -22.47 -37.24 26.24
C ILE A 173 -22.52 -36.42 27.52
N ASP A 174 -21.39 -35.85 27.94
CA ASP A 174 -21.30 -34.90 29.05
C ASP A 174 -20.96 -33.51 28.51
N GLU A 175 -21.95 -32.60 28.46
CA GLU A 175 -21.75 -31.22 27.94
C GLU A 175 -20.67 -30.42 28.69
N ARG A 176 -20.27 -30.85 29.91
CA ARG A 176 -19.15 -30.24 30.67
C ARG A 176 -17.78 -30.54 30.08
N LEU A 177 -17.72 -31.57 29.23
CA LEU A 177 -16.50 -31.96 28.52
C LEU A 177 -16.36 -31.26 27.15
N ILE A 178 -17.36 -30.45 26.73
CA ILE A 178 -17.32 -29.69 25.52
C ILE A 178 -17.07 -28.21 25.86
N ILE A 179 -15.92 -27.70 25.51
CA ILE A 179 -15.61 -26.27 25.65
C ILE A 179 -15.50 -25.59 24.26
N TYR A 180 -15.80 -24.30 24.20
CA TYR A 180 -15.78 -23.54 22.97
C TYR A 180 -14.73 -22.46 23.05
N CYS A 181 -13.82 -22.43 22.08
CA CYS A 181 -12.69 -21.51 21.94
C CYS A 181 -12.74 -20.79 20.58
N ASP A 182 -11.67 -20.07 20.22
CA ASP A 182 -11.62 -19.16 19.09
C ASP A 182 -10.76 -19.66 17.90
N PHE A 183 -10.51 -20.96 17.79
CA PHE A 183 -9.59 -21.57 16.81
C PHE A 183 -8.13 -21.13 16.93
N THR A 184 -7.75 -20.51 18.03
CA THR A 184 -6.36 -20.08 18.28
C THR A 184 -5.68 -20.87 19.41
N GLU A 185 -4.38 -20.72 19.52
CA GLU A 185 -3.57 -21.32 20.57
C GLU A 185 -3.89 -20.77 21.99
N LYS A 186 -4.66 -19.66 22.07
CA LYS A 186 -5.03 -19.00 23.33
C LYS A 186 -5.95 -19.83 24.24
N CYS A 187 -6.51 -20.93 23.74
CA CYS A 187 -7.37 -21.85 24.51
C CYS A 187 -6.65 -22.58 25.67
N MET A 188 -5.33 -22.43 25.84
CA MET A 188 -4.52 -23.05 26.87
C MET A 188 -5.17 -22.99 28.27
N PHE A 189 -5.61 -21.81 28.71
CA PHE A 189 -6.22 -21.61 30.03
C PHE A 189 -7.57 -22.31 30.15
N ASP A 190 -8.35 -22.37 29.09
CA ASP A 190 -9.64 -23.05 29.06
C ASP A 190 -9.45 -24.58 29.18
N VAL A 191 -8.45 -25.11 28.49
CA VAL A 191 -8.04 -26.52 28.59
C VAL A 191 -7.55 -26.85 30.00
N ILE A 192 -6.73 -25.99 30.62
CA ILE A 192 -6.30 -26.20 32.05
C ILE A 192 -7.53 -26.24 32.97
N ASN A 193 -8.48 -25.34 32.81
CA ASN A 193 -9.70 -25.29 33.60
C ASN A 193 -10.60 -26.52 33.37
N LEU A 194 -10.68 -27.01 32.12
CA LEU A 194 -11.39 -28.23 31.77
C LEU A 194 -10.83 -29.44 32.55
N PHE A 195 -9.53 -29.62 32.56
CA PHE A 195 -8.88 -30.74 33.29
C PHE A 195 -8.97 -30.60 34.81
N LYS A 196 -8.86 -29.38 35.35
CA LYS A 196 -9.03 -29.13 36.79
C LYS A 196 -10.46 -29.42 37.27
N SER A 197 -11.45 -29.12 36.43
CA SER A 197 -12.87 -29.30 36.75
C SER A 197 -13.36 -30.71 36.50
N ASN A 198 -12.70 -31.50 35.65
CA ASN A 198 -13.12 -32.83 35.21
C ASN A 198 -11.95 -33.81 35.29
N LYS A 199 -11.89 -34.57 36.38
CA LYS A 199 -10.85 -35.60 36.58
C LYS A 199 -11.05 -36.79 35.64
N GLY A 200 -9.93 -37.37 35.22
CA GLY A 200 -9.90 -38.65 34.48
C GLY A 200 -10.21 -38.48 32.98
N ILE A 201 -10.04 -37.28 32.40
CA ILE A 201 -10.04 -37.10 30.95
C ILE A 201 -8.81 -37.85 30.40
N ASP A 202 -9.04 -38.76 29.47
CA ASP A 202 -8.03 -39.61 28.85
C ASP A 202 -7.92 -39.45 27.34
N GLY A 203 -8.77 -38.59 26.74
CA GLY A 203 -8.68 -38.21 25.36
C GLY A 203 -9.21 -36.80 25.14
N VAL A 204 -8.67 -36.07 24.16
CA VAL A 204 -9.14 -34.75 23.74
C VAL A 204 -9.17 -34.69 22.24
N VAL A 205 -10.32 -34.26 21.69
CA VAL A 205 -10.51 -33.91 20.29
C VAL A 205 -10.48 -32.38 20.19
N PHE A 206 -9.57 -31.89 19.43
CA PHE A 206 -9.50 -30.42 19.10
C PHE A 206 -10.14 -30.18 17.76
N ALA A 207 -10.97 -29.18 17.67
CA ALA A 207 -11.61 -28.81 16.41
C ALA A 207 -10.60 -28.25 15.37
N ASN A 208 -9.39 -27.82 15.80
CA ASN A 208 -8.27 -27.59 14.87
C ASN A 208 -6.91 -27.79 15.56
N ASP A 209 -5.85 -27.87 14.77
CA ASP A 209 -4.49 -28.13 15.24
C ASP A 209 -3.90 -26.96 16.04
N ARG A 210 -4.27 -25.72 15.71
CA ARG A 210 -3.82 -24.56 16.50
C ARG A 210 -4.29 -24.62 17.94
N MET A 211 -5.53 -25.03 18.18
CA MET A 211 -6.01 -25.25 19.55
C MET A 211 -5.33 -26.45 20.19
N ALA A 212 -4.99 -27.48 19.41
CA ALA A 212 -4.22 -28.62 19.95
C ALA A 212 -2.82 -28.18 20.44
N ILE A 213 -2.14 -27.26 19.74
CA ILE A 213 -0.87 -26.66 20.20
C ILE A 213 -1.05 -26.01 21.58
N GLY A 214 -2.12 -25.17 21.75
CA GLY A 214 -2.47 -24.66 23.08
C GLY A 214 -2.76 -25.74 24.12
N GLY A 215 -3.33 -26.87 23.69
CA GLY A 215 -3.50 -28.08 24.51
C GLY A 215 -2.18 -28.68 24.96
N TYR A 216 -1.16 -28.77 24.11
CA TYR A 216 0.18 -29.25 24.51
C TYR A 216 0.80 -28.35 25.58
N GLU A 217 0.64 -27.04 25.47
CA GLU A 217 1.10 -26.09 26.49
C GLU A 217 0.34 -26.29 27.81
N ALA A 218 -0.99 -26.53 27.74
CA ALA A 218 -1.80 -26.83 28.90
C ALA A 218 -1.35 -28.13 29.60
N MET A 219 -1.02 -29.19 28.85
CA MET A 219 -0.53 -30.46 29.43
C MET A 219 0.82 -30.28 30.11
N ARG A 220 1.71 -29.46 29.55
CA ARG A 220 3.00 -29.13 30.17
C ARG A 220 2.81 -28.46 31.53
N GLU A 221 1.87 -27.52 31.65
CA GLU A 221 1.54 -26.84 32.91
C GLU A 221 0.85 -27.78 33.94
N LEU A 222 0.14 -28.79 33.44
CA LEU A 222 -0.52 -29.79 34.27
C LEU A 222 0.37 -31.00 34.63
N GLU A 223 1.61 -31.00 34.14
CA GLU A 223 2.57 -32.13 34.29
C GLU A 223 2.02 -33.45 33.72
N LEU A 224 1.18 -33.39 32.67
CA LEU A 224 0.64 -34.55 31.95
C LEU A 224 1.39 -34.73 30.61
N GLN A 225 1.56 -35.99 30.20
CA GLN A 225 2.23 -36.34 28.95
C GLN A 225 1.20 -36.70 27.87
N VAL A 226 1.18 -35.94 26.76
CA VAL A 226 0.39 -36.30 25.59
C VAL A 226 0.91 -37.60 25.00
N GLY A 227 0.00 -38.48 24.55
CA GLY A 227 0.34 -39.78 24.04
C GLY A 227 0.63 -40.84 25.13
N VAL A 228 0.75 -40.45 26.40
CA VAL A 228 0.96 -41.35 27.53
C VAL A 228 -0.22 -41.27 28.50
N ASP A 229 -0.46 -40.12 29.11
CA ASP A 229 -1.55 -39.90 30.07
C ASP A 229 -2.87 -39.56 29.35
N VAL A 230 -2.78 -38.82 28.24
CA VAL A 230 -3.95 -38.34 27.47
C VAL A 230 -3.67 -38.41 25.99
N SER A 231 -4.66 -38.93 25.22
CA SER A 231 -4.61 -38.97 23.77
C SER A 231 -5.12 -37.68 23.18
N PHE A 232 -4.40 -37.11 22.20
CA PHE A 232 -4.78 -35.86 21.47
C PHE A 232 -5.02 -36.15 20.00
N MET A 233 -6.05 -35.56 19.42
CA MET A 233 -6.22 -35.44 17.98
C MET A 233 -6.67 -34.05 17.58
N GLY A 234 -6.19 -33.58 16.45
CA GLY A 234 -6.50 -32.28 15.87
C GLY A 234 -7.24 -32.38 14.54
N PHE A 235 -7.33 -31.27 13.82
CA PHE A 235 -7.91 -31.11 12.50
C PHE A 235 -7.13 -30.02 11.76
N ASP A 236 -6.87 -30.15 10.49
CA ASP A 236 -6.18 -29.36 9.48
C ASP A 236 -4.88 -30.02 8.98
N ASN A 237 -4.17 -30.78 9.81
CA ASN A 237 -2.89 -31.42 9.53
C ASN A 237 -1.80 -30.40 9.12
N LEU A 238 -1.53 -29.46 10.02
CA LEU A 238 -0.52 -28.43 9.81
C LEU A 238 0.91 -29.01 9.76
N GLU A 239 1.81 -28.38 9.02
CA GLU A 239 3.23 -28.78 8.95
C GLU A 239 3.91 -28.79 10.32
N LYS A 240 3.47 -27.97 11.26
CA LYS A 240 3.98 -27.89 12.64
C LYS A 240 3.65 -29.13 13.47
N ASP A 241 2.60 -29.88 13.13
CA ASP A 241 2.11 -31.01 13.91
C ASP A 241 3.13 -32.14 14.04
N ILE A 242 3.94 -32.34 13.01
CA ILE A 242 5.01 -33.34 12.96
C ILE A 242 6.16 -32.99 13.94
N ASN A 243 6.33 -31.70 14.21
CA ASN A 243 7.40 -31.17 15.08
C ASN A 243 6.99 -31.07 16.57
N LEU A 244 5.73 -31.37 16.90
CA LEU A 244 5.28 -31.47 18.28
C LEU A 244 5.87 -32.74 18.94
N ASP A 245 6.00 -32.70 20.23
CA ASP A 245 6.50 -33.84 21.00
C ASP A 245 5.45 -34.32 22.02
N PRO A 246 4.80 -35.47 21.74
CA PRO A 246 4.88 -36.31 20.53
C PRO A 246 4.16 -35.64 19.32
N PRO A 247 4.44 -36.10 18.07
CA PRO A 247 3.75 -35.60 16.86
C PRO A 247 2.22 -35.73 16.95
N LEU A 248 1.48 -34.68 16.57
CA LEU A 248 0.02 -34.63 16.68
C LEU A 248 -0.67 -35.46 15.60
N ALA A 249 -1.52 -36.41 16.01
CA ALA A 249 -2.49 -37.04 15.13
C ALA A 249 -3.58 -36.05 14.71
N SER A 250 -3.89 -35.95 13.42
CA SER A 250 -4.80 -34.93 12.92
C SER A 250 -5.63 -35.43 11.74
N VAL A 251 -6.73 -34.73 11.46
CA VAL A 251 -7.53 -34.94 10.27
C VAL A 251 -6.98 -34.04 9.15
N VAL A 252 -6.68 -34.62 8.00
CA VAL A 252 -6.20 -33.89 6.83
C VAL A 252 -7.35 -33.15 6.19
N ALA A 253 -7.31 -31.83 6.23
CA ALA A 253 -8.17 -30.90 5.50
C ALA A 253 -7.28 -30.07 4.55
N ASP A 254 -7.10 -30.56 3.31
CA ASP A 254 -6.16 -29.95 2.38
C ASP A 254 -6.66 -28.64 1.82
N ALA A 255 -6.18 -27.53 2.38
CA ALA A 255 -6.54 -26.18 1.97
C ALA A 255 -6.10 -25.83 0.53
N GLU A 256 -5.05 -26.47 0.01
CA GLU A 256 -4.66 -26.29 -1.40
C GLU A 256 -5.68 -26.95 -2.35
N THR A 257 -6.16 -28.14 -1.98
CA THR A 257 -7.19 -28.84 -2.75
C THR A 257 -8.52 -28.09 -2.76
N ILE A 258 -8.98 -27.57 -1.61
CA ILE A 258 -10.25 -26.80 -1.60
C ILE A 258 -10.15 -25.54 -2.45
N GLY A 259 -9.00 -24.83 -2.42
CA GLY A 259 -8.76 -23.67 -3.28
C GLY A 259 -8.76 -24.01 -4.76
N TYR A 260 -8.15 -25.14 -5.14
CA TYR A 260 -8.12 -25.65 -6.50
C TYR A 260 -9.53 -26.00 -7.01
N GLU A 261 -10.30 -26.74 -6.22
CA GLU A 261 -11.67 -27.14 -6.57
C GLU A 261 -12.66 -25.98 -6.53
N ALA A 262 -12.47 -25.00 -5.63
CA ALA A 262 -13.28 -23.78 -5.61
C ALA A 262 -13.16 -22.99 -6.93
N LEU A 263 -11.96 -22.89 -7.49
CA LEU A 263 -11.78 -22.22 -8.78
C LEU A 263 -12.43 -23.01 -9.91
N ASN A 264 -12.31 -24.34 -9.94
CA ASN A 264 -12.99 -25.18 -10.92
C ASN A 264 -14.51 -25.05 -10.80
N MET A 265 -15.05 -25.06 -9.59
CA MET A 265 -16.46 -24.84 -9.31
C MET A 265 -16.95 -23.48 -9.82
N ALA A 266 -16.15 -22.40 -9.63
CA ALA A 266 -16.46 -21.08 -10.16
C ALA A 266 -16.53 -21.04 -11.69
N ILE A 267 -15.62 -21.75 -12.36
CA ILE A 267 -15.63 -21.90 -13.82
C ILE A 267 -16.88 -22.66 -14.28
N ASP A 268 -17.22 -23.78 -13.63
CA ASP A 268 -18.37 -24.61 -13.96
C ASP A 268 -19.67 -23.87 -13.72
N TYR A 269 -19.75 -23.07 -12.64
CA TYR A 269 -20.90 -22.22 -12.34
C TYR A 269 -21.14 -21.19 -13.45
N VAL A 270 -20.11 -20.49 -13.91
CA VAL A 270 -20.27 -19.48 -14.98
C VAL A 270 -20.51 -20.11 -16.34
N ARG A 271 -19.84 -21.21 -16.66
CA ARG A 271 -19.90 -21.82 -18.01
C ARG A 271 -21.08 -22.74 -18.23
N TYR A 272 -21.47 -23.49 -17.18
CA TYR A 272 -22.46 -24.57 -17.28
C TYR A 272 -23.67 -24.35 -16.38
N ASN A 273 -23.69 -23.26 -15.59
CA ASN A 273 -24.70 -23.00 -14.56
C ASN A 273 -24.80 -24.16 -13.54
N ASP A 274 -23.64 -24.79 -13.25
CA ASP A 274 -23.52 -25.82 -12.22
C ASP A 274 -23.48 -25.17 -10.85
N ASN A 275 -24.56 -25.26 -10.11
CA ASN A 275 -24.74 -24.66 -8.79
C ASN A 275 -24.80 -25.71 -7.65
N GLU A 276 -24.32 -26.93 -7.90
CA GLU A 276 -24.26 -27.97 -6.89
C GLU A 276 -23.15 -27.73 -5.87
N ASP A 277 -23.45 -28.00 -4.61
CA ASP A 277 -22.45 -27.94 -3.53
C ASP A 277 -21.41 -29.03 -3.71
N ARG A 278 -20.15 -28.74 -3.33
CA ARG A 278 -19.04 -29.68 -3.39
C ARG A 278 -18.49 -29.93 -2.00
N VAL A 279 -18.21 -31.20 -1.69
CA VAL A 279 -17.64 -31.61 -0.43
C VAL A 279 -16.28 -32.27 -0.66
N ILE A 280 -15.24 -31.71 -0.02
CA ILE A 280 -13.88 -32.26 -0.09
C ILE A 280 -13.71 -33.30 1.01
N PRO A 281 -13.38 -34.56 0.67
CA PRO A 281 -13.22 -35.61 1.66
C PRO A 281 -12.04 -35.35 2.57
N THR A 282 -12.21 -35.68 3.84
CA THR A 282 -11.16 -35.64 4.86
C THR A 282 -10.72 -37.05 5.26
N LYS A 283 -9.52 -37.16 5.80
CA LYS A 283 -8.95 -38.43 6.25
C LYS A 283 -8.17 -38.24 7.52
N PHE A 284 -8.34 -39.14 8.46
CA PHE A 284 -7.55 -39.17 9.71
C PHE A 284 -6.13 -39.70 9.47
N VAL A 285 -5.13 -39.02 10.04
CA VAL A 285 -3.73 -39.46 10.08
C VAL A 285 -3.32 -39.69 11.52
N MET A 286 -3.05 -40.95 11.83
CA MET A 286 -2.58 -41.40 13.15
C MET A 286 -1.13 -40.98 13.36
N ARG A 287 -0.80 -40.44 14.57
CA ARG A 287 0.56 -40.16 15.06
C ARG A 287 0.65 -40.44 16.54
N ASP A 288 1.82 -40.18 17.15
CA ASP A 288 2.16 -40.62 18.51
C ASP A 288 1.33 -39.95 19.62
N SER A 289 0.67 -38.82 19.35
CA SER A 289 -0.17 -38.12 20.34
C SER A 289 -1.39 -38.91 20.83
N ILE A 290 -1.78 -39.98 20.13
CA ILE A 290 -2.90 -40.84 20.55
C ILE A 290 -2.47 -42.23 21.05
N LEU A 291 -1.18 -42.50 21.10
CA LEU A 291 -0.65 -43.77 21.59
C LEU A 291 -0.61 -43.75 23.13
N ARG A 292 -1.46 -44.52 23.78
CA ARG A 292 -1.43 -44.68 25.26
C ARG A 292 -0.71 -45.97 25.67
N GLY A 293 0.22 -45.83 26.59
CA GLY A 293 0.78 -46.99 27.30
C GLY A 293 1.81 -47.80 26.52
N GLY A 294 2.56 -47.23 25.60
CA GLY A 294 3.76 -47.90 25.07
C GLY A 294 3.47 -49.13 24.20
N ASN A 295 2.29 -49.23 23.61
CA ASN A 295 2.04 -50.23 22.59
C ASN A 295 2.73 -49.77 21.29
N THR A 296 3.85 -50.34 21.14
CA THR A 296 4.76 -50.49 19.99
C THR A 296 4.40 -49.81 18.69
N LEU A 297 5.39 -49.11 18.20
CA LEU A 297 5.60 -48.63 16.80
C LEU A 297 5.14 -49.63 15.72
N ASP A 298 4.78 -50.86 16.04
CA ASP A 298 4.49 -51.95 15.11
C ASP A 298 3.14 -51.84 14.39
N GLU A 299 2.22 -50.96 14.82
CA GLU A 299 0.93 -50.78 14.16
C GLU A 299 0.78 -49.45 13.37
N ILE A 300 1.76 -48.58 13.39
CA ILE A 300 1.69 -47.29 12.67
C ILE A 300 2.08 -47.48 11.23
N ASN A 301 1.09 -47.75 10.40
CA ASN A 301 1.25 -47.71 8.94
C ASN A 301 1.35 -46.26 8.48
N TYR A 302 2.48 -45.57 8.69
CA TYR A 302 2.73 -44.20 8.25
C TYR A 302 2.68 -43.99 6.74
N PHE A 303 2.68 -45.09 5.96
CA PHE A 303 2.87 -44.97 4.53
C PHE A 303 1.94 -45.88 3.71
N GLN A 304 1.22 -45.27 2.76
CA GLN A 304 0.30 -46.02 1.87
C GLN A 304 1.02 -46.85 0.80
N TYR A 305 2.30 -46.64 0.56
CA TYR A 305 3.10 -47.35 -0.43
C TYR A 305 4.08 -48.29 0.23
N LYS A 306 3.72 -49.57 0.36
CA LYS A 306 4.58 -50.60 0.95
C LYS A 306 5.28 -51.39 -0.17
N ILE A 307 6.58 -51.63 0.03
CA ILE A 307 7.33 -52.57 -0.79
C ILE A 307 6.97 -54.02 -0.36
N ARG A 308 6.48 -54.79 -1.31
CA ARG A 308 6.16 -56.21 -1.15
C ARG A 308 7.04 -57.03 -2.10
N PRO A 309 7.14 -58.38 -1.92
CA PRO A 309 7.93 -59.22 -2.81
C PRO A 309 7.56 -59.14 -4.30
N ASP A 310 6.29 -58.81 -4.60
CA ASP A 310 5.71 -58.69 -5.93
C ASP A 310 5.66 -57.21 -6.42
N THR A 311 6.25 -56.27 -5.67
CA THR A 311 6.24 -54.83 -6.04
C THR A 311 6.96 -54.61 -7.36
N ASP A 312 6.27 -53.98 -8.32
CA ASP A 312 6.85 -53.38 -9.52
C ASP A 312 7.48 -52.02 -9.17
N PHE A 313 8.81 -51.94 -9.19
CA PHE A 313 9.56 -50.76 -8.75
C PHE A 313 9.41 -49.57 -9.70
N ASP A 314 9.09 -49.80 -10.99
CA ASP A 314 8.80 -48.68 -11.90
C ASP A 314 7.48 -48.00 -11.56
N THR A 315 6.44 -48.80 -11.28
CA THR A 315 5.14 -48.28 -10.82
C THR A 315 5.26 -47.62 -9.45
N PHE A 316 6.00 -48.27 -8.52
CA PHE A 316 6.29 -47.72 -7.20
C PHE A 316 7.01 -46.36 -7.27
N ALA A 317 8.03 -46.23 -8.14
CA ALA A 317 8.73 -44.97 -8.34
C ALA A 317 7.82 -43.86 -8.84
N LYS A 318 6.93 -44.17 -9.81
CA LYS A 318 5.97 -43.15 -10.32
C LYS A 318 5.02 -42.67 -9.23
N GLN A 319 4.43 -43.57 -8.45
CA GLN A 319 3.47 -43.24 -7.40
C GLN A 319 4.12 -42.47 -6.27
N THR A 320 5.29 -42.92 -5.81
CA THR A 320 6.01 -42.28 -4.73
C THR A 320 6.66 -40.96 -5.15
N PHE A 321 7.04 -40.80 -6.40
CA PHE A 321 7.49 -39.53 -6.94
C PHE A 321 6.38 -38.48 -6.86
N LEU A 322 5.17 -38.79 -7.30
CA LEU A 322 4.01 -37.89 -7.21
C LEU A 322 3.69 -37.51 -5.75
N TYR A 323 3.98 -38.39 -4.78
CA TYR A 323 3.79 -38.11 -3.37
C TYR A 323 4.81 -37.12 -2.80
N ILE A 324 6.10 -37.25 -3.18
CA ILE A 324 7.18 -36.42 -2.65
C ILE A 324 7.44 -35.14 -3.47
N TYR A 325 6.97 -35.07 -4.71
CA TYR A 325 7.22 -33.97 -5.62
C TYR A 325 6.20 -32.86 -5.43
N ASN A 326 6.69 -31.67 -5.06
CA ASN A 326 5.88 -30.48 -4.88
C ASN A 326 6.26 -29.45 -5.95
N PRO A 327 5.52 -29.36 -7.06
CA PRO A 327 5.91 -28.53 -8.21
C PRO A 327 5.89 -27.04 -7.85
N THR A 328 7.03 -26.40 -7.95
CA THR A 328 7.09 -24.96 -8.08
C THR A 328 6.72 -24.55 -9.53
N VAL A 329 6.40 -23.30 -9.75
CA VAL A 329 5.77 -22.63 -10.90
C VAL A 329 6.19 -23.09 -12.32
N ASN A 330 7.21 -23.91 -12.49
CA ASN A 330 7.71 -24.29 -13.83
C ASN A 330 8.12 -25.77 -13.91
N ASN A 331 7.35 -26.57 -14.64
CA ASN A 331 7.56 -28.01 -14.86
C ASN A 331 8.86 -28.38 -15.63
N ALA A 332 9.72 -27.42 -15.97
CA ALA A 332 10.88 -27.65 -16.82
C ALA A 332 11.90 -28.67 -16.26
N ASN A 333 11.95 -28.87 -14.94
CA ASN A 333 12.89 -29.80 -14.31
C ASN A 333 12.27 -31.12 -13.85
N LYS A 334 10.95 -31.27 -13.89
CA LYS A 334 10.25 -32.47 -13.41
C LYS A 334 10.84 -33.78 -13.94
N ASP A 335 11.04 -33.85 -15.25
CA ASP A 335 11.58 -35.08 -15.90
C ASP A 335 13.03 -35.37 -15.49
N LYS A 336 13.81 -34.32 -15.21
CA LYS A 336 15.19 -34.43 -14.71
C LYS A 336 15.22 -34.99 -13.29
N ILE A 337 14.39 -34.40 -12.42
CA ILE A 337 14.26 -34.84 -11.02
C ILE A 337 13.69 -36.26 -10.97
N TYR A 338 12.66 -36.54 -11.76
CA TYR A 338 12.07 -37.89 -11.85
C TYR A 338 13.11 -38.97 -12.29
N ARG A 339 13.94 -38.67 -13.26
CA ARG A 339 14.99 -39.60 -13.70
C ARG A 339 16.02 -39.88 -12.61
N ALA A 340 16.43 -38.82 -11.90
CA ALA A 340 17.36 -38.96 -10.77
C ALA A 340 16.73 -39.76 -9.61
N TYR A 341 15.46 -39.51 -9.32
CA TYR A 341 14.68 -40.24 -8.34
C TYR A 341 14.49 -41.72 -8.73
N LEU A 342 14.10 -42.00 -9.96
CA LEU A 342 13.97 -43.37 -10.51
C LEU A 342 15.26 -44.14 -10.37
N PHE A 343 16.41 -43.51 -10.69
CA PHE A 343 17.71 -44.11 -10.53
C PHE A 343 17.99 -44.52 -9.08
N PHE A 344 17.64 -43.64 -8.12
CA PHE A 344 17.73 -43.95 -6.68
C PHE A 344 16.85 -45.15 -6.28
N ILE A 345 15.59 -45.19 -6.72
CA ILE A 345 14.66 -46.29 -6.44
C ILE A 345 15.13 -47.61 -7.05
N LEU A 346 15.75 -47.62 -8.24
CA LEU A 346 16.34 -48.82 -8.83
C LEU A 346 17.54 -49.33 -8.01
N GLU A 347 18.30 -48.49 -7.37
CA GLU A 347 19.35 -48.89 -6.43
C GLU A 347 18.74 -49.52 -5.16
N VAL A 348 17.60 -48.96 -4.67
CA VAL A 348 16.80 -49.58 -3.59
C VAL A 348 16.29 -50.95 -3.97
N GLU A 349 15.78 -51.13 -5.21
CA GLU A 349 15.35 -52.42 -5.72
C GLU A 349 16.49 -53.46 -5.70
N LYS A 350 17.69 -53.07 -6.15
CA LYS A 350 18.86 -53.94 -6.10
C LYS A 350 19.19 -54.41 -4.67
N LEU A 351 19.11 -53.49 -3.70
CA LEU A 351 19.28 -53.81 -2.28
C LEU A 351 18.17 -54.71 -1.77
N TYR A 352 16.93 -54.51 -2.17
CA TYR A 352 15.78 -55.31 -1.78
C TYR A 352 15.86 -56.75 -2.30
N ARG A 353 16.14 -56.96 -3.59
CA ARG A 353 16.10 -58.28 -4.27
C ARG A 353 17.36 -59.13 -4.10
N ASN A 354 18.56 -58.54 -3.98
CA ASN A 354 19.81 -59.29 -3.94
C ASN A 354 20.22 -59.75 -2.56
N GLU A 355 20.76 -60.93 -2.43
CA GLU A 355 21.29 -61.47 -1.18
C GLU A 355 22.79 -61.21 -0.97
N LYS A 356 23.57 -60.97 -2.07
CA LYS A 356 25.02 -60.70 -1.98
C LYS A 356 25.30 -59.23 -2.36
N PHE A 357 26.00 -58.51 -1.52
CA PHE A 357 26.30 -57.09 -1.68
C PHE A 357 27.80 -56.82 -1.55
N GLY A 358 28.29 -55.91 -2.41
CA GLY A 358 29.61 -55.28 -2.32
C GLY A 358 29.54 -53.87 -1.79
N LYS A 359 30.70 -53.29 -1.43
CA LYS A 359 30.82 -51.85 -1.06
C LYS A 359 30.36 -50.95 -2.20
N GLU A 360 30.38 -51.41 -3.44
CA GLU A 360 29.97 -50.73 -4.64
C GLU A 360 28.49 -50.29 -4.60
N LEU A 361 27.58 -51.12 -4.09
CA LEU A 361 26.16 -50.81 -3.99
C LEU A 361 25.90 -49.67 -3.01
N LEU A 362 26.60 -49.67 -1.84
CA LEU A 362 26.52 -48.59 -0.88
C LEU A 362 26.97 -47.24 -1.49
N THR A 363 28.05 -47.29 -2.25
CA THR A 363 28.56 -46.08 -2.90
C THR A 363 27.59 -45.59 -4.00
N SER A 364 27.04 -46.53 -4.79
CA SER A 364 26.06 -46.20 -5.83
C SER A 364 24.77 -45.60 -5.26
N MET A 365 24.24 -46.18 -4.15
CA MET A 365 23.06 -45.60 -3.47
C MET A 365 23.30 -44.22 -2.92
N ALA A 366 24.47 -43.99 -2.28
CA ALA A 366 24.81 -42.67 -1.77
C ALA A 366 24.99 -41.65 -2.89
N GLN A 367 25.60 -42.04 -4.02
CA GLN A 367 25.77 -41.18 -5.19
C GLN A 367 24.44 -40.87 -5.84
N SER A 368 23.54 -41.83 -6.04
CA SER A 368 22.21 -41.64 -6.64
C SER A 368 21.36 -40.72 -5.76
N PHE A 369 21.42 -40.87 -4.44
CA PHE A 369 20.76 -39.99 -3.51
C PHE A 369 21.29 -38.54 -3.59
N ASN A 370 22.61 -38.35 -3.57
CA ASN A 370 23.18 -37.01 -3.70
C ASN A 370 22.82 -36.39 -5.05
N LYS A 371 22.86 -37.18 -6.12
CA LYS A 371 22.49 -36.71 -7.46
C LYS A 371 21.06 -36.22 -7.55
N LEU A 372 20.12 -36.85 -6.82
CA LEU A 372 18.73 -36.42 -6.75
C LEU A 372 18.62 -34.98 -6.24
N PHE A 373 19.29 -34.66 -5.14
CA PHE A 373 19.23 -33.31 -4.53
C PHE A 373 20.16 -32.30 -5.19
N GLU A 374 21.16 -32.74 -5.97
CA GLU A 374 21.93 -31.85 -6.87
C GLU A 374 21.09 -31.37 -8.06
N VAL A 375 20.19 -32.22 -8.57
CA VAL A 375 19.29 -31.88 -9.69
C VAL A 375 18.08 -31.06 -9.21
N ASP A 376 17.67 -31.24 -7.94
CA ASP A 376 16.58 -30.50 -7.31
C ASP A 376 17.05 -29.10 -6.83
N GLU A 377 17.55 -28.28 -7.75
CA GLU A 377 18.07 -26.93 -7.48
C GLU A 377 17.01 -25.98 -6.87
N ARG A 378 15.73 -26.28 -7.07
CA ARG A 378 14.60 -25.47 -6.61
C ARG A 378 13.89 -26.03 -5.40
N PHE A 379 14.43 -27.10 -4.83
CA PHE A 379 13.86 -27.74 -3.67
C PHE A 379 12.40 -28.23 -3.87
N GLU A 380 12.11 -28.80 -5.04
CA GLU A 380 10.78 -29.30 -5.41
C GLU A 380 10.44 -30.63 -4.74
N ILE A 381 11.42 -31.30 -4.12
CA ILE A 381 11.20 -32.51 -3.32
C ILE A 381 10.87 -32.11 -1.87
N ASP A 382 9.71 -32.59 -1.38
CA ASP A 382 9.31 -32.49 0.02
C ASP A 382 10.17 -33.41 0.88
N ILE A 383 11.03 -32.85 1.70
CA ILE A 383 11.98 -33.60 2.54
C ILE A 383 11.25 -34.37 3.64
N GLY A 384 10.17 -33.85 4.20
CA GLY A 384 9.36 -34.55 5.20
C GLY A 384 8.74 -35.81 4.63
N LYS A 385 8.04 -35.69 3.49
CA LYS A 385 7.47 -36.83 2.78
C LYS A 385 8.53 -37.83 2.31
N PHE A 386 9.69 -37.32 1.86
CA PHE A 386 10.82 -38.17 1.47
C PHE A 386 11.39 -38.95 2.66
N THR A 387 11.45 -38.35 3.86
CA THR A 387 11.90 -39.01 5.09
C THR A 387 10.96 -40.15 5.47
N ILE A 388 9.64 -39.92 5.41
CA ILE A 388 8.62 -40.96 5.64
C ILE A 388 8.78 -42.13 4.66
N LEU A 389 8.98 -41.80 3.36
CA LEU A 389 9.25 -42.82 2.34
C LEU A 389 10.50 -43.67 2.66
N MET A 390 11.57 -43.02 3.12
CA MET A 390 12.81 -43.71 3.49
C MET A 390 12.66 -44.64 4.69
N GLU A 391 11.85 -44.24 5.68
CA GLU A 391 11.51 -45.16 6.79
C GLU A 391 10.75 -46.38 6.30
N SER A 392 9.73 -46.21 5.46
CA SER A 392 8.98 -47.34 4.88
C SER A 392 9.87 -48.28 4.04
N ILE A 393 10.81 -47.74 3.27
CA ILE A 393 11.79 -48.52 2.50
C ILE A 393 12.71 -49.31 3.47
N LYS A 394 13.18 -48.66 4.53
CA LYS A 394 14.05 -49.28 5.55
C LYS A 394 13.34 -50.45 6.24
N GLU A 395 12.10 -50.24 6.68
CA GLU A 395 11.29 -51.28 7.32
C GLU A 395 11.05 -52.47 6.39
N ALA A 396 10.61 -52.19 5.15
CA ALA A 396 10.38 -53.25 4.18
C ALA A 396 11.62 -54.11 3.90
N ILE A 397 12.81 -53.49 3.82
CA ILE A 397 14.06 -54.24 3.62
C ILE A 397 14.45 -54.99 4.88
N TYR A 398 14.24 -54.40 6.09
CA TYR A 398 14.58 -54.99 7.36
C TYR A 398 13.74 -56.21 7.68
N GLU A 399 12.44 -56.18 7.39
CA GLU A 399 11.50 -57.25 7.60
C GLU A 399 11.72 -58.45 6.62
N ASN A 400 12.00 -58.13 5.36
CA ASN A 400 12.13 -59.12 4.29
C ASN A 400 13.51 -59.82 4.21
N THR A 401 14.40 -59.61 5.18
CA THR A 401 15.72 -60.26 5.18
C THR A 401 16.11 -60.87 6.53
N THR A 402 16.68 -62.05 6.45
CA THR A 402 17.35 -62.74 7.60
C THR A 402 18.83 -62.38 7.68
N SER A 403 19.41 -61.77 6.63
CA SER A 403 20.83 -61.43 6.56
C SER A 403 21.20 -60.27 7.51
N LYS A 404 22.00 -60.54 8.53
CA LYS A 404 22.53 -59.53 9.46
C LYS A 404 23.33 -58.46 8.73
N THR A 405 24.04 -58.80 7.66
CA THR A 405 24.79 -57.85 6.83
C THR A 405 23.87 -56.87 6.11
N LYS A 406 22.76 -57.35 5.55
CA LYS A 406 21.76 -56.53 4.86
C LYS A 406 21.07 -55.56 5.83
N LYS A 407 20.70 -56.05 7.01
CA LYS A 407 20.15 -55.22 8.09
C LYS A 407 21.09 -54.11 8.50
N ASN A 408 22.37 -54.41 8.67
CA ASN A 408 23.37 -53.40 9.01
C ASN A 408 23.56 -52.37 7.88
N ILE A 409 23.52 -52.78 6.61
CA ILE A 409 23.68 -51.94 5.45
C ILE A 409 22.53 -50.91 5.37
N ILE A 410 21.27 -51.36 5.48
CA ILE A 410 20.14 -50.45 5.42
C ILE A 410 20.13 -49.42 6.55
N VAL A 411 20.53 -49.82 7.75
CA VAL A 411 20.68 -48.88 8.89
C VAL A 411 21.74 -47.83 8.61
N VAL A 412 22.90 -48.22 8.06
CA VAL A 412 24.00 -47.29 7.73
C VAL A 412 23.57 -46.32 6.63
N ILE A 413 22.88 -46.80 5.57
CA ILE A 413 22.38 -45.96 4.49
C ILE A 413 21.30 -45.01 4.99
N SER A 414 20.33 -45.50 5.78
CA SER A 414 19.29 -44.65 6.35
C SER A 414 19.90 -43.54 7.22
N ALA A 415 20.85 -43.87 8.08
CA ALA A 415 21.55 -42.86 8.88
C ALA A 415 22.32 -41.82 8.02
N TYR A 416 22.93 -42.28 6.93
CA TYR A 416 23.56 -41.35 5.97
C TYR A 416 22.54 -40.42 5.31
N VAL A 417 21.42 -40.98 4.80
CA VAL A 417 20.33 -40.24 4.17
C VAL A 417 19.77 -39.18 5.12
N TYR A 418 19.42 -39.58 6.35
CA TYR A 418 18.83 -38.64 7.33
C TYR A 418 19.77 -37.51 7.71
N ARG A 419 21.05 -37.81 7.94
CA ARG A 419 22.05 -36.78 8.19
C ARG A 419 22.17 -35.79 7.02
N ARG A 420 22.09 -36.32 5.78
CA ARG A 420 22.19 -35.50 4.57
C ARG A 420 20.94 -34.67 4.38
N LEU A 421 19.76 -35.24 4.62
CA LEU A 421 18.47 -34.51 4.57
C LEU A 421 18.44 -33.39 5.62
N ALA A 422 18.91 -33.62 6.85
CA ALA A 422 19.02 -32.56 7.85
C ALA A 422 19.96 -31.45 7.43
N SER A 423 21.09 -31.75 6.75
CA SER A 423 21.97 -30.72 6.19
C SER A 423 21.31 -29.93 5.07
N ILE A 424 20.50 -30.58 4.22
CA ILE A 424 19.77 -29.93 3.13
C ILE A 424 18.67 -29.01 3.70
N LEU A 425 17.95 -29.46 4.73
CA LEU A 425 16.95 -28.63 5.43
C LEU A 425 17.59 -27.38 6.03
N SER A 426 18.72 -27.52 6.73
CA SER A 426 19.43 -26.38 7.30
C SER A 426 19.93 -25.40 6.25
N LEU A 427 20.36 -25.88 5.07
CA LEU A 427 20.72 -25.02 3.95
C LEU A 427 19.49 -24.30 3.38
N ARG A 428 18.36 -25.00 3.21
CA ARG A 428 17.10 -24.40 2.74
C ARG A 428 16.62 -23.30 3.68
N GLU A 429 16.58 -23.55 4.98
CA GLU A 429 16.19 -22.57 5.98
C GLU A 429 17.11 -21.34 5.95
N SER A 430 18.42 -21.53 5.77
CA SER A 430 19.39 -20.45 5.65
C SER A 430 19.19 -19.62 4.38
N ASP A 431 18.90 -20.26 3.23
CA ASP A 431 18.63 -19.61 1.97
C ASP A 431 17.29 -18.87 1.99
N ASP A 432 16.27 -19.48 2.61
CA ASP A 432 14.98 -18.83 2.80
C ASP A 432 15.10 -17.59 3.69
N ASP A 433 15.80 -17.67 4.83
CA ASP A 433 16.05 -16.53 5.71
C ASP A 433 16.84 -15.43 4.99
N TYR A 434 17.84 -15.79 4.19
CA TYR A 434 18.58 -14.82 3.37
C TYR A 434 17.67 -14.13 2.32
N ASN A 435 16.85 -14.91 1.61
CA ASN A 435 15.92 -14.38 0.62
C ASN A 435 14.85 -13.50 1.26
N LEU A 436 14.34 -13.88 2.44
CA LEU A 436 13.38 -13.10 3.20
C LEU A 436 13.98 -11.77 3.65
N LYS A 437 15.19 -11.76 4.19
CA LYS A 437 15.94 -10.53 4.54
C LYS A 437 16.18 -9.64 3.34
N LYS A 438 16.50 -10.22 2.18
CA LYS A 438 16.67 -9.49 0.93
C LYS A 438 15.36 -8.83 0.48
N ILE A 439 14.24 -9.56 0.51
CA ILE A 439 12.90 -9.01 0.19
C ILE A 439 12.59 -7.84 1.11
N GLN A 440 12.76 -8.01 2.41
CA GLN A 440 12.53 -6.96 3.40
C GLN A 440 13.40 -5.72 3.15
N HIS A 441 14.67 -5.91 2.81
CA HIS A 441 15.58 -4.81 2.49
C HIS A 441 15.13 -4.03 1.24
N GLU A 442 14.73 -4.71 0.16
CA GLU A 442 14.24 -4.04 -1.04
C GLU A 442 12.93 -3.29 -0.80
N ILE A 443 12.03 -3.82 0.03
CA ILE A 443 10.80 -3.13 0.43
C ILE A 443 11.12 -1.83 1.19
N TYR A 444 12.06 -1.85 2.13
CA TYR A 444 12.48 -0.64 2.87
C TYR A 444 13.14 0.42 1.97
N ARG A 445 13.80 0.00 0.89
CA ARG A 445 14.40 0.93 -0.07
C ARG A 445 13.37 1.79 -0.79
N ILE A 446 12.13 1.36 -0.93
CA ILE A 446 11.06 2.15 -1.57
C ILE A 446 10.94 3.53 -0.92
N SER A 447 10.90 3.58 0.42
CA SER A 447 10.83 4.87 1.14
C SER A 447 12.17 5.63 1.14
N ALA A 448 13.30 4.91 1.17
CA ALA A 448 14.62 5.56 1.18
C ALA A 448 14.90 6.30 -0.15
N ASP A 449 14.53 5.69 -1.28
CA ASP A 449 14.71 6.27 -2.61
C ASP A 449 13.88 7.57 -2.79
N MET A 450 12.76 7.72 -2.04
CA MET A 450 11.91 8.92 -2.08
C MET A 450 12.59 10.17 -1.47
N ILE A 451 13.52 9.99 -0.54
CA ILE A 451 14.21 11.12 0.13
C ILE A 451 15.16 11.83 -0.84
N GLY A 452 15.57 11.16 -1.91
CA GLY A 452 16.54 11.67 -2.90
C GLY A 452 15.93 12.49 -4.05
N PHE A 453 14.62 12.73 -4.10
CA PHE A 453 14.04 13.49 -5.20
C PHE A 453 14.35 14.98 -5.11
N ASN A 454 15.12 15.49 -6.08
CA ASN A 454 15.40 16.91 -6.22
C ASN A 454 14.26 17.68 -6.91
N GLU A 455 13.52 17.00 -7.79
CA GLU A 455 12.34 17.54 -8.48
C GLU A 455 11.16 16.61 -8.24
N VAL A 456 10.04 17.18 -7.85
CA VAL A 456 8.80 16.45 -7.58
C VAL A 456 7.88 16.59 -8.78
N ASN A 457 7.62 15.46 -9.46
CA ASN A 457 6.74 15.39 -10.61
C ASN A 457 6.09 14.01 -10.75
N GLU A 458 5.15 13.85 -11.68
CA GLU A 458 4.44 12.59 -11.89
C GLU A 458 5.33 11.39 -12.27
N LYS A 459 6.53 11.61 -12.83
CA LYS A 459 7.47 10.53 -13.16
C LYS A 459 8.01 9.84 -11.91
N ASN A 460 7.94 10.48 -10.76
CA ASN A 460 8.37 9.90 -9.49
C ASN A 460 7.52 8.70 -9.07
N TYR A 461 6.26 8.58 -9.54
CA TYR A 461 5.45 7.39 -9.29
C TYR A 461 6.07 6.12 -9.89
N ALA A 462 6.71 6.21 -11.05
CA ALA A 462 7.43 5.09 -11.65
C ALA A 462 8.61 4.61 -10.78
N SER A 463 9.25 5.52 -10.06
CA SER A 463 10.37 5.18 -9.16
C SER A 463 9.92 4.33 -7.95
N ILE A 464 8.66 4.50 -7.48
CA ILE A 464 8.12 3.71 -6.35
C ILE A 464 8.12 2.22 -6.68
N ILE A 465 7.78 1.85 -7.91
CA ILE A 465 7.66 0.44 -8.35
C ILE A 465 8.92 -0.09 -9.05
N SER A 466 9.94 0.74 -9.24
CA SER A 466 11.10 0.44 -10.09
C SER A 466 11.94 -0.77 -9.66
N ASN A 467 11.84 -1.16 -8.39
CA ASN A 467 12.62 -2.26 -7.83
C ASN A 467 11.79 -3.53 -7.54
N PHE A 468 10.51 -3.55 -7.94
CA PHE A 468 9.61 -4.68 -7.64
C PHE A 468 10.05 -5.99 -8.31
N ASN A 469 10.68 -5.93 -9.49
CA ASN A 469 11.25 -7.10 -10.15
C ASN A 469 12.33 -7.80 -9.29
N LYS A 470 13.02 -7.10 -8.42
CA LYS A 470 14.03 -7.69 -7.52
C LYS A 470 13.44 -8.61 -6.47
N ILE A 471 12.16 -8.44 -6.16
CA ILE A 471 11.42 -9.31 -5.24
C ILE A 471 10.51 -10.30 -5.99
N GLY A 472 10.61 -10.32 -7.33
CA GLY A 472 9.90 -11.26 -8.20
C GLY A 472 8.48 -10.82 -8.57
N ILE A 473 8.18 -9.53 -8.48
CA ILE A 473 6.96 -8.93 -9.01
C ILE A 473 7.31 -8.36 -10.38
N ASP A 474 6.74 -8.91 -11.44
CA ASP A 474 7.06 -8.57 -12.83
C ASP A 474 5.99 -7.69 -13.48
N HIS A 475 4.75 -7.76 -12.98
CA HIS A 475 3.63 -6.95 -13.44
C HIS A 475 3.06 -6.14 -12.29
N THR A 476 2.99 -4.82 -12.47
CA THR A 476 2.47 -3.89 -11.45
C THR A 476 1.73 -2.74 -12.13
N PHE A 477 0.59 -2.38 -11.57
CA PHE A 477 -0.23 -1.25 -11.99
C PHE A 477 -0.57 -0.38 -10.78
N LEU A 478 -0.09 0.87 -10.79
CA LEU A 478 -0.34 1.84 -9.73
C LEU A 478 -1.46 2.78 -10.15
N TYR A 479 -2.64 2.56 -9.60
CA TYR A 479 -3.83 3.37 -9.83
C TYR A 479 -4.11 4.29 -8.66
N LEU A 480 -4.23 5.59 -8.92
CA LEU A 480 -4.52 6.58 -7.89
C LEU A 480 -5.80 7.35 -8.21
N PHE A 481 -6.46 7.87 -7.18
CA PHE A 481 -7.48 8.89 -7.33
C PHE A 481 -6.85 10.21 -7.78
N LYS A 482 -7.65 11.09 -8.38
CA LYS A 482 -7.21 12.44 -8.70
C LYS A 482 -6.83 13.19 -7.42
N GLU A 483 -7.67 13.08 -6.39
CA GLU A 483 -7.44 13.55 -5.04
C GLU A 483 -7.69 12.39 -4.06
N PRO A 484 -6.89 12.27 -2.98
CA PRO A 484 -7.11 11.25 -1.96
C PRO A 484 -8.50 11.37 -1.33
N ILE A 485 -9.13 10.24 -1.07
CA ILE A 485 -10.49 10.18 -0.49
C ILE A 485 -10.37 9.92 1.01
N LYS A 486 -11.00 10.79 1.81
CA LYS A 486 -11.17 10.55 3.25
C LYS A 486 -12.27 9.52 3.47
N HIS A 487 -11.98 8.45 4.22
CA HIS A 487 -12.93 7.39 4.52
C HIS A 487 -12.82 6.99 6.00
N ASN A 488 -13.94 7.11 6.73
CA ASN A 488 -14.04 6.71 8.12
C ASN A 488 -14.74 5.36 8.23
N TYR A 489 -14.63 4.73 9.40
CA TYR A 489 -15.16 3.40 9.68
C TYR A 489 -16.66 3.24 9.36
N ASP A 490 -17.49 4.25 9.68
CA ASP A 490 -18.96 4.20 9.48
C ASP A 490 -19.40 4.64 8.07
N ASP A 491 -18.48 5.09 7.23
CA ASP A 491 -18.80 5.61 5.91
C ASP A 491 -18.95 4.46 4.89
N ILE A 492 -19.81 4.66 3.89
CA ILE A 492 -19.87 3.80 2.72
C ILE A 492 -18.86 4.34 1.71
N PHE A 493 -17.84 3.55 1.39
CA PHE A 493 -16.85 3.94 0.40
C PHE A 493 -17.39 3.82 -1.03
N VAL A 494 -17.27 4.92 -1.78
CA VAL A 494 -17.62 4.96 -3.20
C VAL A 494 -16.39 5.45 -3.99
N PRO A 495 -15.80 4.62 -4.84
CA PRO A 495 -14.51 4.91 -5.48
C PRO A 495 -14.61 5.87 -6.68
N GLY A 496 -15.75 6.48 -6.99
CA GLY A 496 -15.93 7.29 -8.20
C GLY A 496 -15.99 6.45 -9.49
N GLU A 497 -15.90 7.09 -10.67
CA GLU A 497 -16.02 6.39 -11.95
C GLU A 497 -14.67 5.97 -12.54
N PHE A 498 -13.58 6.68 -12.20
CA PHE A 498 -12.28 6.53 -12.81
C PHE A 498 -11.15 6.48 -11.79
N LEU A 499 -10.10 5.73 -12.14
CA LEU A 499 -8.78 5.79 -11.52
C LEU A 499 -7.75 6.26 -12.53
N TYR A 500 -6.67 6.87 -12.02
CA TYR A 500 -5.56 7.33 -12.85
C TYR A 500 -4.38 6.38 -12.72
N LEU A 501 -4.04 5.70 -13.81
CA LEU A 501 -2.83 4.90 -13.90
C LEU A 501 -1.61 5.85 -13.86
N LYS A 502 -0.81 5.81 -12.83
CA LYS A 502 0.35 6.70 -12.63
C LYS A 502 1.67 6.05 -13.01
N ALA A 503 1.77 4.74 -12.84
CA ALA A 503 2.92 3.95 -13.26
C ALA A 503 2.51 2.51 -13.53
N MET A 504 3.22 1.84 -14.42
CA MET A 504 3.05 0.42 -14.68
C MET A 504 4.41 -0.26 -14.89
N GLN A 505 4.46 -1.53 -14.53
CA GLN A 505 5.58 -2.43 -14.81
C GLN A 505 5.02 -3.64 -15.57
N ILE A 506 5.64 -4.01 -16.69
CA ILE A 506 5.25 -5.15 -17.52
C ILE A 506 6.53 -5.92 -17.86
N ASP A 507 6.54 -7.24 -17.63
CA ASP A 507 7.72 -8.09 -17.79
C ASP A 507 8.98 -7.50 -17.09
N GLY A 508 8.80 -6.89 -15.90
CA GLY A 508 9.86 -6.24 -15.12
C GLY A 508 10.32 -4.86 -15.64
N VAL A 509 9.73 -4.35 -16.72
CA VAL A 509 10.07 -3.05 -17.32
C VAL A 509 9.07 -1.99 -16.85
N VAL A 510 9.58 -0.96 -16.18
CA VAL A 510 8.78 0.14 -15.65
C VAL A 510 8.57 1.22 -16.70
N SER A 511 7.34 1.72 -16.80
CA SER A 511 6.98 2.82 -17.69
C SER A 511 5.91 3.72 -17.05
N SER A 512 5.87 4.98 -17.49
CA SER A 512 4.73 5.86 -17.22
C SER A 512 3.73 5.74 -18.36
N PRO A 513 2.42 5.71 -18.07
CA PRO A 513 1.39 5.62 -19.10
C PRO A 513 1.38 6.86 -19.99
N SER A 514 0.96 6.71 -21.25
CA SER A 514 0.66 7.84 -22.14
C SER A 514 -0.60 8.56 -21.67
N ASP A 515 -0.78 9.83 -22.08
CA ASP A 515 -1.95 10.64 -21.67
C ASP A 515 -3.31 9.96 -21.97
N ARG A 516 -3.37 9.10 -23.00
CA ARG A 516 -4.58 8.33 -23.36
C ARG A 516 -4.84 7.14 -22.46
N GLU A 517 -3.81 6.61 -21.82
CA GLU A 517 -3.88 5.43 -20.94
C GLU A 517 -3.98 5.80 -19.47
N GLN A 518 -3.94 7.08 -19.13
CA GLN A 518 -3.93 7.50 -17.71
C GLN A 518 -5.27 7.29 -17.01
N MET A 519 -6.39 7.55 -17.66
CA MET A 519 -7.72 7.52 -17.05
C MET A 519 -8.42 6.20 -17.38
N ILE A 520 -8.56 5.33 -16.39
CA ILE A 520 -9.16 4.00 -16.55
C ILE A 520 -10.50 3.95 -15.81
N PRO A 521 -11.60 3.60 -16.48
CA PRO A 521 -12.87 3.33 -15.81
C PRO A 521 -12.73 2.17 -14.83
N ILE A 522 -13.39 2.26 -13.67
CA ILE A 522 -13.37 1.16 -12.71
C ILE A 522 -13.93 -0.13 -13.30
N SER A 523 -14.92 -0.04 -14.17
CA SER A 523 -15.49 -1.18 -14.90
C SER A 523 -14.50 -1.92 -15.82
N GLU A 524 -13.39 -1.31 -16.18
CA GLU A 524 -12.35 -1.87 -17.06
C GLU A 524 -11.04 -2.18 -16.34
N LEU A 525 -10.96 -1.87 -15.05
CA LEU A 525 -9.73 -1.90 -14.25
C LEU A 525 -8.97 -3.23 -14.33
N PHE A 526 -9.68 -4.34 -14.15
CA PHE A 526 -9.05 -5.67 -14.14
C PHE A 526 -8.83 -6.18 -15.55
N GLU A 527 -9.75 -5.94 -16.48
CA GLU A 527 -9.57 -6.31 -17.88
C GLU A 527 -8.35 -5.61 -18.49
N TYR A 528 -8.19 -4.29 -18.22
CA TYR A 528 -7.01 -3.56 -18.65
C TYR A 528 -5.72 -4.17 -18.07
N SER A 529 -5.68 -4.44 -16.76
CA SER A 529 -4.51 -4.99 -16.10
C SER A 529 -4.15 -6.37 -16.66
N PHE A 530 -5.11 -7.28 -16.79
CA PHE A 530 -4.88 -8.62 -17.36
C PHE A 530 -4.55 -8.60 -18.84
N SER A 531 -5.07 -7.64 -19.63
CA SER A 531 -4.76 -7.52 -21.06
C SER A 531 -3.28 -7.22 -21.35
N LYS A 532 -2.56 -6.68 -20.36
CA LYS A 532 -1.12 -6.41 -20.48
C LYS A 532 -0.25 -7.65 -20.18
N MET A 533 -0.85 -8.72 -19.68
CA MET A 533 -0.16 -9.99 -19.42
C MET A 533 -0.30 -10.94 -20.63
N LYS A 534 0.79 -11.56 -21.05
CA LYS A 534 0.81 -12.49 -22.19
C LYS A 534 0.05 -13.78 -21.90
N ASP A 535 0.27 -14.31 -20.70
CA ASP A 535 -0.27 -15.58 -20.24
C ASP A 535 -1.33 -15.37 -19.15
N PRO A 536 -2.27 -16.32 -18.96
CA PRO A 536 -3.16 -16.32 -17.82
C PRO A 536 -2.36 -16.28 -16.52
N GLY A 537 -2.74 -15.39 -15.63
CA GLY A 537 -1.95 -15.16 -14.43
C GLY A 537 -2.79 -14.82 -13.21
N HIS A 538 -2.09 -14.55 -12.12
CA HIS A 538 -2.68 -14.03 -10.90
C HIS A 538 -2.26 -12.59 -10.71
N LEU A 539 -3.18 -11.79 -10.19
CA LEU A 539 -2.92 -10.44 -9.69
C LEU A 539 -3.47 -10.34 -8.27
N VAL A 540 -2.78 -9.60 -7.44
CA VAL A 540 -3.22 -9.27 -6.07
C VAL A 540 -3.61 -7.80 -6.06
N MET A 541 -4.81 -7.50 -5.57
CA MET A 541 -5.30 -6.14 -5.43
C MET A 541 -5.10 -5.65 -4.01
N LEU A 542 -4.42 -4.53 -3.85
CA LEU A 542 -4.01 -3.98 -2.58
C LEU A 542 -4.48 -2.53 -2.45
N ASN A 543 -5.06 -2.18 -1.29
CA ASN A 543 -5.52 -0.83 -1.02
C ASN A 543 -4.36 0.07 -0.58
N LEU A 544 -4.24 1.25 -1.17
CA LEU A 544 -3.21 2.24 -0.86
C LEU A 544 -3.79 3.31 0.04
N TYR A 545 -3.54 3.22 1.33
CA TYR A 545 -4.09 4.14 2.33
C TYR A 545 -3.06 4.50 3.41
N VAL A 546 -3.25 5.64 4.02
CA VAL A 546 -2.54 6.04 5.25
C VAL A 546 -3.56 6.62 6.21
N ARG A 547 -3.84 5.92 7.29
CA ARG A 547 -4.92 6.22 8.24
C ARG A 547 -6.29 6.25 7.55
N ASP A 548 -7.01 7.37 7.65
CA ASP A 548 -8.32 7.62 7.07
C ASP A 548 -8.30 8.12 5.61
N MET A 549 -7.12 8.23 5.01
CA MET A 549 -6.95 8.72 3.63
C MET A 549 -6.61 7.57 2.68
N ILE A 550 -7.43 7.36 1.66
CA ILE A 550 -7.23 6.39 0.59
C ILE A 550 -6.69 7.11 -0.64
N TYR A 551 -5.59 6.63 -1.18
CA TYR A 551 -4.93 7.20 -2.36
C TYR A 551 -5.29 6.48 -3.65
N GLY A 552 -5.62 5.19 -3.59
CA GLY A 552 -5.93 4.36 -4.75
C GLY A 552 -5.68 2.88 -4.49
N VAL A 553 -5.33 2.14 -5.53
CA VAL A 553 -5.04 0.70 -5.45
C VAL A 553 -3.77 0.34 -6.21
N LEU A 554 -3.07 -0.65 -5.69
CA LEU A 554 -1.95 -1.32 -6.34
C LEU A 554 -2.41 -2.70 -6.80
N ILE A 555 -2.22 -3.02 -8.07
CA ILE A 555 -2.54 -4.34 -8.63
C ILE A 555 -1.24 -4.93 -9.16
N CYS A 556 -0.82 -6.09 -8.64
CA CYS A 556 0.46 -6.69 -9.02
C CYS A 556 0.48 -8.22 -8.84
N ASP A 557 1.38 -8.89 -9.56
CA ASP A 557 1.58 -10.34 -9.54
C ASP A 557 2.51 -10.80 -8.42
N ILE A 558 2.12 -10.55 -7.17
CA ILE A 558 2.93 -10.92 -6.00
C ILE A 558 3.16 -12.43 -5.97
N PRO A 559 4.41 -12.92 -5.99
CA PRO A 559 4.67 -14.34 -5.83
C PRO A 559 4.36 -14.79 -4.39
N TYR A 560 3.89 -16.03 -4.22
CA TYR A 560 3.42 -16.55 -2.92
C TYR A 560 4.46 -16.40 -1.79
N ARG A 561 5.77 -16.49 -2.09
CA ARG A 561 6.86 -16.30 -1.13
C ARG A 561 6.94 -14.87 -0.55
N VAL A 562 6.33 -13.88 -1.22
CA VAL A 562 6.29 -12.48 -0.80
C VAL A 562 5.02 -12.17 -0.01
N PHE A 563 4.03 -13.09 0.02
CA PHE A 563 2.77 -12.88 0.73
C PHE A 563 2.97 -12.52 2.21
N SER A 564 3.97 -13.09 2.87
CA SER A 564 4.28 -12.74 4.27
C SER A 564 4.65 -11.27 4.48
N TYR A 565 5.03 -10.55 3.43
CA TYR A 565 5.51 -9.16 3.47
C TYR A 565 4.59 -8.16 2.76
N TYR A 566 3.43 -8.60 2.25
CA TYR A 566 2.57 -7.72 1.45
C TYR A 566 2.11 -6.47 2.21
N GLU A 567 1.88 -6.55 3.51
CA GLU A 567 1.53 -5.39 4.33
C GLU A 567 2.67 -4.38 4.43
N SER A 568 3.89 -4.86 4.65
CA SER A 568 5.06 -3.99 4.63
C SER A 568 5.22 -3.30 3.27
N LEU A 569 4.97 -4.02 2.18
CA LEU A 569 4.97 -3.48 0.83
C LEU A 569 3.92 -2.39 0.67
N ILE A 570 2.65 -2.68 1.02
CA ILE A 570 1.55 -1.71 0.97
C ILE A 570 1.87 -0.47 1.79
N TYR A 571 2.34 -0.66 3.02
CA TYR A 571 2.65 0.43 3.93
C TYR A 571 3.72 1.35 3.35
N GLN A 572 4.83 0.78 2.83
CA GLN A 572 5.90 1.56 2.23
C GLN A 572 5.45 2.30 0.97
N VAL A 573 4.71 1.64 0.09
CA VAL A 573 4.15 2.26 -1.13
C VAL A 573 3.17 3.38 -0.76
N SER A 574 2.26 3.15 0.18
CA SER A 574 1.29 4.15 0.63
C SER A 574 1.96 5.37 1.26
N CYS A 575 3.00 5.15 2.09
CA CYS A 575 3.80 6.24 2.66
C CYS A 575 4.55 7.02 1.57
N ALA A 576 5.13 6.32 0.59
CA ALA A 576 5.81 6.93 -0.53
C ALA A 576 4.87 7.83 -1.35
N ILE A 577 3.67 7.33 -1.68
CA ILE A 577 2.64 8.08 -2.39
C ILE A 577 2.20 9.30 -1.59
N ARG A 578 1.98 9.15 -0.28
CA ARG A 578 1.62 10.27 0.60
C ARG A 578 2.70 11.35 0.62
N ILE A 579 3.96 10.97 0.71
CA ILE A 579 5.09 11.91 0.67
C ILE A 579 5.09 12.67 -0.66
N LEU A 580 5.00 11.97 -1.79
CA LEU A 580 4.92 12.61 -3.11
C LEU A 580 3.74 13.58 -3.21
N HIS A 581 2.56 13.16 -2.80
CA HIS A 581 1.38 14.01 -2.83
C HIS A 581 1.56 15.28 -1.99
N LEU A 582 2.12 15.17 -0.78
CA LEU A 582 2.39 16.32 0.09
C LEU A 582 3.44 17.26 -0.52
N LEU A 583 4.48 16.71 -1.14
CA LEU A 583 5.51 17.52 -1.80
C LEU A 583 4.94 18.27 -3.01
N MET A 584 4.15 17.60 -3.86
CA MET A 584 3.48 18.22 -5.00
C MET A 584 2.53 19.33 -4.54
N TYR A 585 1.71 19.07 -3.55
CA TYR A 585 0.80 20.05 -2.97
C TYR A 585 1.54 21.28 -2.40
N THR A 586 2.63 21.03 -1.67
CA THR A 586 3.47 22.11 -1.11
C THR A 586 4.10 22.95 -2.21
N GLN A 587 4.59 22.33 -3.28
CA GLN A 587 5.17 23.03 -4.43
C GLN A 587 4.14 23.90 -5.16
N GLU A 588 2.96 23.36 -5.39
CA GLU A 588 1.86 24.10 -6.03
C GLU A 588 1.42 25.30 -5.18
N THR A 589 1.23 25.09 -3.87
CA THR A 589 0.87 26.17 -2.93
C THR A 589 1.95 27.24 -2.88
N SER A 590 3.24 26.85 -2.91
CA SER A 590 4.36 27.79 -2.94
C SER A 590 4.35 28.65 -4.22
N ASN A 591 4.05 28.04 -5.38
CA ASN A 591 3.95 28.76 -6.64
C ASN A 591 2.77 29.76 -6.62
N GLN A 592 1.60 29.36 -6.16
CA GLN A 592 0.44 30.24 -6.01
C GLN A 592 0.71 31.40 -5.06
N LEU A 593 1.45 31.15 -3.95
CA LEU A 593 1.85 32.19 -3.02
C LEU A 593 2.80 33.21 -3.66
N LYS A 594 3.78 32.76 -4.46
CA LYS A 594 4.68 33.64 -5.21
C LYS A 594 3.92 34.55 -6.17
N GLU A 595 3.02 33.99 -6.97
CA GLU A 595 2.18 34.76 -7.90
C GLU A 595 1.34 35.80 -7.17
N SER A 596 0.75 35.42 -6.03
CA SER A 596 -0.04 36.35 -5.19
C SER A 596 0.82 37.47 -4.62
N LEU A 597 2.04 37.18 -4.16
CA LEU A 597 2.97 38.18 -3.65
C LEU A 597 3.42 39.16 -4.73
N GLU A 598 3.70 38.67 -5.95
CA GLU A 598 4.06 39.52 -7.09
C GLU A 598 2.90 40.46 -7.45
N LEU A 599 1.66 39.96 -7.46
CA LEU A 599 0.47 40.78 -7.73
C LEU A 599 0.26 41.82 -6.64
N ILE A 600 0.39 41.46 -5.36
CA ILE A 600 0.28 42.39 -4.23
C ILE A 600 1.35 43.50 -4.35
N THR A 601 2.59 43.13 -4.64
CA THR A 601 3.71 44.06 -4.78
C THR A 601 3.43 45.06 -5.92
N LYS A 602 2.98 44.56 -7.07
CA LYS A 602 2.61 45.41 -8.21
C LYS A 602 1.49 46.38 -7.87
N ASN A 603 0.47 45.90 -7.17
CA ASN A 603 -0.65 46.75 -6.74
C ASN A 603 -0.21 47.79 -5.69
N ASN A 604 0.66 47.45 -4.78
CA ASN A 604 1.19 48.39 -3.78
C ASN A 604 1.99 49.52 -4.45
N ILE A 605 2.84 49.21 -5.42
CA ILE A 605 3.58 50.21 -6.20
C ILE A 605 2.59 51.14 -6.93
N LYS A 606 1.53 50.58 -7.55
CA LYS A 606 0.50 51.38 -8.23
C LYS A 606 -0.25 52.28 -7.25
N LEU A 607 -0.63 51.78 -6.09
CA LEU A 607 -1.31 52.56 -5.05
C LEU A 607 -0.41 53.68 -4.48
N ASP A 608 0.87 53.40 -4.27
CA ASP A 608 1.83 54.41 -3.78
C ASP A 608 1.97 55.56 -4.81
N ASN A 609 2.08 55.20 -6.10
CA ASN A 609 2.11 56.20 -7.18
C ASN A 609 0.83 57.04 -7.25
N LEU A 610 -0.36 56.43 -7.16
CA LEU A 610 -1.63 57.15 -7.13
C LEU A 610 -1.76 58.03 -5.89
N ALA A 611 -1.22 57.64 -4.76
CA ALA A 611 -1.26 58.42 -3.53
C ALA A 611 -0.31 59.65 -3.51
N LYS A 612 0.78 59.61 -4.32
CA LYS A 612 1.85 60.61 -4.30
C LYS A 612 1.87 61.51 -5.56
N LYS A 613 1.20 61.12 -6.64
CA LYS A 613 1.21 61.86 -7.92
C LYS A 613 -0.08 62.66 -8.10
N ASP A 614 0.03 63.76 -8.83
CA ASP A 614 -1.11 64.56 -9.34
C ASP A 614 -1.60 63.96 -10.66
N GLU A 615 -2.89 63.68 -10.75
CA GLU A 615 -3.49 62.99 -11.92
C GLU A 615 -3.38 63.77 -13.22
N LEU A 616 -3.44 65.11 -13.14
CA LEU A 616 -3.40 65.97 -14.35
C LEU A 616 -1.97 66.14 -14.87
N THR A 617 -1.04 66.40 -14.00
CA THR A 617 0.32 66.81 -14.37
C THR A 617 1.36 65.68 -14.29
N GLY A 618 1.06 64.59 -13.59
CA GLY A 618 1.97 63.47 -13.39
C GLY A 618 3.17 63.71 -12.43
N ILE A 619 3.39 64.98 -12.01
CA ILE A 619 4.37 65.31 -10.96
C ILE A 619 3.82 64.93 -9.56
N TYR A 620 4.58 65.15 -8.50
CA TYR A 620 4.07 64.85 -7.16
C TYR A 620 2.85 65.74 -6.84
N ASN A 621 1.94 65.18 -6.05
CA ASN A 621 0.90 65.99 -5.39
C ASN A 621 1.45 66.56 -4.06
N ARG A 622 0.64 67.32 -3.35
CA ARG A 622 1.04 67.93 -2.07
C ARG A 622 1.62 66.91 -1.06
N ARG A 623 1.01 65.72 -0.95
CA ARG A 623 1.49 64.68 -0.06
C ARG A 623 2.82 64.08 -0.53
N GLY A 624 2.92 63.82 -1.86
CA GLY A 624 4.15 63.34 -2.47
C GLY A 624 5.30 64.31 -2.33
N PHE A 625 5.03 65.63 -2.42
CA PHE A 625 6.06 66.70 -2.22
C PHE A 625 6.74 66.56 -0.87
N PHE A 626 5.99 66.56 0.24
CA PHE A 626 6.59 66.50 1.55
C PHE A 626 7.32 65.17 1.77
N ILE A 627 6.76 64.04 1.39
CA ILE A 627 7.41 62.74 1.55
C ILE A 627 8.74 62.64 0.77
N GLU A 628 8.75 63.07 -0.50
CA GLU A 628 9.93 62.95 -1.32
C GLU A 628 10.97 64.05 -0.99
N SER A 629 10.53 65.21 -0.56
CA SER A 629 11.41 66.26 -0.08
C SER A 629 12.09 65.92 1.23
N ASP A 630 11.35 65.28 2.18
CA ASP A 630 11.93 64.76 3.42
C ASP A 630 12.93 63.67 3.11
N SER A 631 12.63 62.79 2.14
CA SER A 631 13.55 61.74 1.71
C SER A 631 14.83 62.33 1.06
N LEU A 632 14.68 63.39 0.26
CA LEU A 632 15.83 64.11 -0.34
C LEU A 632 16.68 64.77 0.74
N LEU A 633 16.05 65.40 1.73
CA LEU A 633 16.75 66.02 2.87
C LEU A 633 17.50 65.00 3.73
N ALA A 634 17.00 63.79 3.82
CA ALA A 634 17.64 62.69 4.58
C ALA A 634 18.78 62.00 3.79
N ASN A 635 18.87 62.17 2.49
CA ASN A 635 19.88 61.52 1.61
C ASN A 635 21.21 62.27 1.70
N GLU A 636 22.19 61.72 2.44
CA GLU A 636 23.49 62.36 2.64
C GLU A 636 24.37 62.47 1.38
N GLU A 637 24.16 61.56 0.40
CA GLU A 637 24.93 61.58 -0.84
C GLU A 637 24.55 62.69 -1.79
N GLU A 638 23.36 63.23 -1.69
CA GLU A 638 22.83 64.31 -2.55
C GLU A 638 22.94 65.69 -1.92
N LYS A 639 23.37 65.80 -0.64
CA LYS A 639 23.50 67.06 0.04
C LYS A 639 24.54 67.97 -0.60
N LYS A 640 24.12 69.23 -0.86
CA LYS A 640 24.97 70.31 -1.31
C LYS A 640 24.95 71.47 -0.31
N LYS A 641 25.75 72.52 -0.62
CA LYS A 641 25.89 73.65 0.26
C LYS A 641 24.63 74.46 0.49
N TYR A 642 23.72 74.46 -0.49
CA TYR A 642 22.49 75.25 -0.43
C TYR A 642 21.29 74.37 -0.75
N VAL A 643 20.15 74.69 -0.11
CA VAL A 643 18.81 74.17 -0.45
C VAL A 643 18.04 75.28 -1.11
N VAL A 644 17.48 74.97 -2.24
CA VAL A 644 16.65 75.88 -3.02
C VAL A 644 15.23 75.44 -2.91
N VAL A 645 14.32 76.33 -2.46
CA VAL A 645 12.89 76.07 -2.38
C VAL A 645 12.17 77.12 -3.23
N GLY A 646 11.29 76.63 -4.09
CA GLY A 646 10.47 77.50 -4.95
C GLY A 646 8.99 77.22 -4.82
N PHE A 647 8.21 78.25 -4.97
CA PHE A 647 6.77 78.23 -5.05
C PHE A 647 6.33 79.01 -6.28
N ALA A 648 5.47 78.40 -7.11
CA ALA A 648 5.02 78.99 -8.36
C ALA A 648 3.50 78.89 -8.47
N ASP A 649 2.92 79.87 -9.13
CA ASP A 649 1.48 80.00 -9.32
C ASP A 649 1.21 80.44 -10.80
N THR A 650 0.32 79.71 -11.46
CA THR A 650 -0.05 80.04 -12.85
C THR A 650 -1.01 81.24 -12.87
N ASP A 651 -0.55 82.34 -13.44
CA ASP A 651 -1.30 83.58 -13.44
C ASP A 651 -2.57 83.51 -14.30
N ASN A 652 -3.64 84.16 -13.88
CA ASN A 652 -4.91 84.34 -14.63
C ASN A 652 -5.62 83.03 -15.05
N LEU A 653 -5.32 81.84 -14.37
CA LEU A 653 -5.96 80.61 -14.71
C LEU A 653 -7.49 80.68 -14.66
N LYS A 654 -8.06 81.39 -13.68
CA LYS A 654 -9.51 81.53 -13.56
C LYS A 654 -10.08 82.25 -14.81
N THR A 655 -9.42 83.30 -15.29
CA THR A 655 -9.85 84.03 -16.49
C THR A 655 -9.75 83.18 -17.73
N ILE A 656 -8.74 82.32 -17.82
CA ILE A 656 -8.57 81.41 -18.96
C ILE A 656 -9.68 80.32 -18.90
N ASN A 657 -9.96 79.75 -17.73
CA ASN A 657 -11.06 78.80 -17.54
C ASN A 657 -12.42 79.43 -17.93
N ASP A 658 -12.68 80.62 -17.44
CA ASP A 658 -13.96 81.31 -17.68
C ASP A 658 -14.14 81.70 -19.14
N THR A 659 -13.04 81.97 -19.87
CA THR A 659 -13.09 82.46 -21.24
C THR A 659 -12.96 81.35 -22.30
N TYR A 660 -12.14 80.38 -22.08
CA TYR A 660 -11.74 79.40 -23.07
C TYR A 660 -12.10 77.93 -22.65
N GLY A 661 -12.62 77.76 -21.45
CA GLY A 661 -13.03 76.45 -20.95
C GLY A 661 -11.96 75.75 -20.07
N HIS A 662 -12.38 74.73 -19.31
CA HIS A 662 -11.52 74.03 -18.41
C HIS A 662 -10.40 73.20 -19.06
N ASP A 663 -10.64 72.71 -20.29
CA ASP A 663 -9.62 71.94 -21.05
C ASP A 663 -8.39 72.82 -21.37
N GLU A 664 -8.59 74.12 -21.64
CA GLU A 664 -7.49 75.07 -21.85
C GLU A 664 -6.80 75.42 -20.51
N GLY A 665 -7.54 75.45 -19.42
CA GLY A 665 -6.95 75.59 -18.11
C GLY A 665 -6.11 74.38 -17.69
N ASP A 666 -6.58 73.20 -17.99
CA ASP A 666 -5.81 71.95 -17.70
C ASP A 666 -4.56 71.87 -18.58
N LEU A 667 -4.64 72.36 -19.86
CA LEU A 667 -3.46 72.44 -20.73
C LEU A 667 -2.43 73.45 -20.16
N ILE A 668 -2.83 74.59 -19.68
CA ILE A 668 -1.93 75.59 -19.10
C ILE A 668 -1.26 75.07 -17.81
N ILE A 669 -2.01 74.33 -16.94
CA ILE A 669 -1.46 73.70 -15.77
C ILE A 669 -0.44 72.66 -16.16
N THR A 670 -0.74 71.83 -17.17
CA THR A 670 0.16 70.78 -17.66
C THR A 670 1.44 71.37 -18.24
N GLU A 671 1.31 72.50 -19.04
CA GLU A 671 2.46 73.17 -19.59
C GLU A 671 3.29 73.89 -18.52
N SER A 672 2.64 74.52 -17.52
CA SER A 672 3.34 75.05 -16.36
C SER A 672 4.16 74.02 -15.63
N SER A 673 3.55 72.86 -15.39
CA SER A 673 4.22 71.67 -14.81
C SER A 673 5.41 71.24 -15.65
N ARG A 674 5.25 71.13 -16.98
CA ARG A 674 6.30 70.72 -17.91
C ARG A 674 7.47 71.72 -17.88
N ILE A 675 7.22 72.99 -17.97
CA ILE A 675 8.25 74.03 -17.96
C ILE A 675 9.01 74.03 -16.67
N LEU A 676 8.35 73.95 -15.52
CA LEU A 676 8.98 73.85 -14.21
C LEU A 676 9.83 72.61 -14.08
N THR A 677 9.34 71.42 -14.54
CA THR A 677 10.05 70.15 -14.51
C THR A 677 11.30 70.19 -15.39
N GLU A 678 11.19 70.73 -16.59
CA GLU A 678 12.33 70.89 -17.51
C GLU A 678 13.38 71.87 -16.98
N THR A 679 12.95 72.95 -16.29
CA THR A 679 13.87 73.90 -15.66
C THR A 679 14.57 73.27 -14.47
N LEU A 680 13.86 72.43 -13.73
CA LEU A 680 14.44 71.68 -12.59
C LEU A 680 15.44 70.63 -13.04
N ASP A 681 15.29 70.09 -14.24
CA ASP A 681 16.17 69.14 -14.90
C ASP A 681 16.53 67.91 -14.00
N SER A 682 15.51 67.33 -13.40
CA SER A 682 15.59 66.18 -12.49
C SER A 682 16.48 66.37 -11.24
N ARG A 683 16.84 67.61 -10.88
CA ARG A 683 17.71 67.93 -9.78
C ARG A 683 17.05 67.88 -8.38
N GLY A 684 15.74 67.62 -8.33
CA GLY A 684 15.02 67.68 -7.07
C GLY A 684 13.58 67.21 -7.18
N VAL A 685 12.76 67.64 -6.23
CA VAL A 685 11.36 67.27 -6.09
C VAL A 685 10.48 68.43 -6.56
N ILE A 686 9.49 68.14 -7.42
CA ILE A 686 8.48 69.08 -7.88
C ILE A 686 7.08 68.50 -7.69
N ALA A 687 6.13 69.32 -7.28
CA ALA A 687 4.76 68.97 -7.03
C ALA A 687 3.78 70.06 -7.41
N ARG A 688 2.56 69.64 -7.66
CA ARG A 688 1.38 70.49 -7.70
C ARG A 688 0.70 70.43 -6.34
N LEU A 689 0.61 71.54 -5.63
CA LEU A 689 0.02 71.63 -4.30
C LEU A 689 -1.50 71.73 -4.32
N GLY A 690 -2.05 72.26 -5.37
CA GLY A 690 -3.48 72.42 -5.63
C GLY A 690 -3.77 73.54 -6.65
N GLY A 691 -4.84 73.39 -7.45
CA GLY A 691 -5.23 74.40 -8.42
C GLY A 691 -4.10 74.75 -9.38
N ASP A 692 -3.61 76.02 -9.28
CA ASP A 692 -2.56 76.67 -10.03
C ASP A 692 -1.21 76.72 -9.34
N GLU A 693 -1.10 76.11 -8.15
CA GLU A 693 0.08 76.25 -7.27
C GLU A 693 1.03 75.05 -7.45
N PHE A 694 2.32 75.33 -7.61
CA PHE A 694 3.42 74.37 -7.69
C PHE A 694 4.46 74.68 -6.64
N ALA A 695 5.12 73.64 -6.16
CA ALA A 695 6.29 73.78 -5.29
C ALA A 695 7.40 72.85 -5.77
N PHE A 696 8.62 73.28 -5.55
CA PHE A 696 9.79 72.43 -5.85
C PHE A 696 10.91 72.70 -4.83
N MET A 697 11.75 71.72 -4.67
CA MET A 697 12.94 71.77 -3.80
C MET A 697 14.07 70.95 -4.45
N PHE A 698 15.30 71.53 -4.40
CA PHE A 698 16.49 70.87 -4.88
C PHE A 698 17.75 71.38 -4.18
N TYR A 699 18.85 70.66 -4.30
CA TYR A 699 20.15 71.06 -3.79
C TYR A 699 20.98 71.80 -4.83
N SER A 700 21.73 72.87 -4.42
CA SER A 700 22.69 73.60 -5.25
C SER A 700 24.01 73.86 -4.51
N ASP A 701 25.08 74.03 -5.31
CA ASP A 701 26.40 74.49 -4.84
C ASP A 701 26.55 76.02 -4.94
N ARG A 702 25.53 76.70 -5.47
CA ARG A 702 25.56 78.16 -5.81
C ARG A 702 24.63 78.91 -4.89
N ASP A 703 25.12 80.04 -4.39
CA ASP A 703 24.34 81.01 -3.60
C ASP A 703 23.45 81.92 -4.47
N ASP A 704 23.70 81.97 -5.78
CA ASP A 704 22.94 82.74 -6.77
C ASP A 704 22.06 81.87 -7.68
N GLU A 705 21.74 80.66 -7.23
CA GLU A 705 20.94 79.69 -8.01
C GLU A 705 19.52 80.19 -8.35
N ASP A 706 18.96 81.03 -7.47
CA ASP A 706 17.67 81.68 -7.76
C ASP A 706 17.71 82.47 -9.05
N LYS A 707 18.79 83.22 -9.28
CA LYS A 707 18.94 84.05 -10.51
C LYS A 707 19.16 83.21 -11.75
N VAL A 708 19.91 82.15 -11.62
CA VAL A 708 20.21 81.20 -12.73
C VAL A 708 18.96 80.46 -13.12
N PHE A 709 18.26 79.90 -12.15
CA PHE A 709 17.00 79.20 -12.39
C PHE A 709 15.95 80.08 -12.96
N PHE A 710 15.78 81.26 -12.40
CA PHE A 710 14.78 82.27 -12.92
C PHE A 710 15.03 82.70 -14.34
N LYS A 711 16.28 82.87 -14.72
CA LYS A 711 16.65 83.19 -16.09
C LYS A 711 16.31 82.10 -17.13
N ASP A 712 16.61 80.83 -16.75
CA ASP A 712 16.25 79.69 -17.63
C ASP A 712 14.75 79.49 -17.70
N PHE A 713 14.09 79.59 -16.54
CA PHE A 713 12.63 79.56 -16.44
C PHE A 713 11.94 80.60 -17.28
N GLU A 714 12.29 81.85 -17.17
CA GLU A 714 11.68 82.93 -18.00
C GLU A 714 11.91 82.73 -19.46
N LYS A 715 13.09 82.29 -19.89
CA LYS A 715 13.37 81.95 -21.25
C LYS A 715 12.44 80.84 -21.76
N ARG A 716 12.21 79.78 -20.99
CA ARG A 716 11.33 78.64 -21.36
C ARG A 716 9.87 79.11 -21.44
N VAL A 717 9.42 79.94 -20.53
CA VAL A 717 8.08 80.57 -20.64
C VAL A 717 7.93 81.41 -21.87
N GLN A 718 8.95 82.19 -22.17
CA GLN A 718 8.95 83.03 -23.43
C GLN A 718 8.98 82.15 -24.69
N ASP A 719 9.86 81.12 -24.74
CA ASP A 719 9.95 80.19 -25.87
C ASP A 719 8.64 79.44 -26.07
N TYR A 720 7.91 79.12 -25.01
CA TYR A 720 6.57 78.52 -25.11
C TYR A 720 5.57 79.53 -25.73
N ASN A 721 5.50 80.76 -25.23
CA ASN A 721 4.58 81.77 -25.68
C ASN A 721 4.84 82.22 -27.17
N GLU A 722 6.07 82.18 -27.61
CA GLU A 722 6.44 82.46 -29.03
C GLU A 722 5.99 81.34 -29.96
N LYS A 723 5.90 80.14 -29.52
CA LYS A 723 5.55 78.92 -30.29
C LYS A 723 4.09 78.56 -30.19
N ALA A 724 3.43 78.92 -29.09
CA ALA A 724 2.05 78.56 -28.82
C ALA A 724 1.12 79.43 -29.63
N ASP A 725 0.35 78.83 -30.55
CA ASP A 725 -0.70 79.49 -31.27
C ASP A 725 -1.98 79.56 -30.41
N LYS A 726 -1.91 80.32 -29.30
CA LYS A 726 -2.98 80.51 -28.34
C LYS A 726 -3.41 81.94 -28.21
N PRO A 727 -4.71 82.19 -27.98
CA PRO A 727 -5.24 83.60 -27.86
C PRO A 727 -4.88 84.24 -26.49
N TYR A 728 -4.11 83.58 -25.68
CA TYR A 728 -3.63 84.02 -24.38
C TYR A 728 -2.14 83.71 -24.22
N THR A 729 -1.48 84.32 -23.25
CA THR A 729 -0.09 84.11 -22.95
C THR A 729 0.02 83.36 -21.60
N LEU A 730 0.84 82.33 -21.56
CA LEU A 730 1.22 81.64 -20.31
C LEU A 730 2.08 82.58 -19.48
N SER A 731 1.65 82.85 -18.27
CA SER A 731 2.39 83.59 -17.27
C SER A 731 2.41 82.79 -15.97
N ILE A 732 3.57 82.67 -15.40
CA ILE A 732 3.75 81.91 -14.07
C ILE A 732 4.48 82.83 -13.14
N SER A 733 3.90 83.12 -11.98
CA SER A 733 4.56 83.87 -10.95
C SER A 733 5.40 82.92 -10.10
N LEU A 734 6.69 83.17 -10.02
CA LEU A 734 7.64 82.28 -9.33
C LEU A 734 8.36 83.03 -8.22
N GLY A 735 8.23 82.57 -6.96
CA GLY A 735 9.04 82.94 -5.82
C GLY A 735 10.03 81.89 -5.46
N MET A 736 11.25 82.23 -5.19
CA MET A 736 12.29 81.26 -4.91
C MET A 736 13.32 81.83 -3.95
N ASN A 737 13.79 80.99 -2.97
CA ASN A 737 14.79 81.33 -2.03
C ASN A 737 15.91 80.31 -1.93
N VAL A 738 17.12 80.77 -1.72
CA VAL A 738 18.32 79.94 -1.58
C VAL A 738 18.75 80.02 -0.10
N TYR A 739 18.85 78.89 0.55
CA TYR A 739 19.24 78.81 1.94
C TYR A 739 20.51 77.96 2.10
N GLU A 740 21.39 78.40 3.00
CA GLU A 740 22.53 77.55 3.35
C GLU A 740 22.00 76.32 4.12
N TYR A 741 22.46 75.12 3.71
CA TYR A 741 21.99 73.89 4.32
C TYR A 741 22.33 73.84 5.80
N SER A 742 21.34 73.46 6.63
CA SER A 742 21.47 73.19 8.04
C SER A 742 20.73 71.91 8.41
N GLU A 743 21.16 71.23 9.46
CA GLU A 743 20.53 69.94 9.89
C GLU A 743 19.09 70.09 10.36
N ASN A 744 18.63 71.30 10.70
CA ASN A 744 17.29 71.59 11.20
C ASN A 744 16.49 72.45 10.21
N ILE A 745 16.37 72.01 8.98
CA ILE A 745 15.57 72.70 7.98
C ILE A 745 14.07 72.41 8.21
N ASP A 746 13.25 73.39 8.46
CA ASP A 746 11.80 73.28 8.38
C ASP A 746 11.35 73.64 6.99
N LEU A 747 11.06 72.60 6.16
CA LEU A 747 10.61 72.76 4.77
C LEU A 747 9.35 73.60 4.66
N LYS A 748 8.45 73.60 5.66
CA LYS A 748 7.22 74.38 5.65
C LYS A 748 7.52 75.87 5.79
N GLU A 749 8.45 76.27 6.68
CA GLU A 749 8.88 77.65 6.80
C GLU A 749 9.56 78.18 5.54
N LEU A 750 10.38 77.31 4.91
CA LEU A 750 11.05 77.68 3.66
C LEU A 750 10.05 77.83 2.51
N LEU A 751 9.06 76.96 2.44
CA LEU A 751 8.00 77.02 1.44
C LEU A 751 7.12 78.26 1.61
N ASP A 752 6.73 78.55 2.88
CA ASP A 752 5.96 79.79 3.20
C ASP A 752 6.75 81.10 2.85
N SER A 753 8.06 81.05 2.97
CA SER A 753 8.92 82.19 2.56
C SER A 753 8.97 82.33 1.04
N ALA A 754 9.06 81.23 0.29
CA ALA A 754 9.01 81.22 -1.17
C ALA A 754 7.62 81.66 -1.70
N ASP A 755 6.53 81.26 -1.02
CA ASP A 755 5.17 81.71 -1.36
C ASP A 755 5.01 83.25 -1.16
N LYS A 756 5.52 83.81 -0.05
CA LYS A 756 5.50 85.26 0.15
C LYS A 756 6.26 86.03 -0.94
N GLU A 757 7.40 85.53 -1.36
CA GLU A 757 8.15 86.14 -2.48
C GLU A 757 7.39 86.04 -3.81
N MET A 758 6.83 84.85 -4.10
CA MET A 758 5.93 84.69 -5.27
C MET A 758 4.77 85.70 -5.27
N TYR A 759 4.10 85.81 -4.09
CA TYR A 759 3.00 86.77 -3.96
C TYR A 759 3.42 88.23 -4.19
N HIS A 760 4.61 88.63 -3.70
CA HIS A 760 5.17 89.97 -3.99
C HIS A 760 5.42 90.17 -5.50
N ILE A 761 5.94 89.19 -6.19
CA ILE A 761 6.16 89.19 -7.63
C ILE A 761 4.82 89.29 -8.36
N LYS A 762 3.84 88.50 -8.01
CA LYS A 762 2.49 88.50 -8.57
C LYS A 762 1.79 89.86 -8.45
N LYS A 763 1.92 90.48 -7.25
CA LYS A 763 1.37 91.82 -6.99
C LYS A 763 2.05 92.91 -7.82
N LYS A 764 3.38 92.85 -8.01
CA LYS A 764 4.12 93.78 -8.86
C LYS A 764 3.74 93.63 -10.31
N ARG A 765 3.48 92.43 -10.80
CA ARG A 765 3.03 92.18 -12.18
C ARG A 765 1.59 92.69 -12.41
N ARG A 766 0.66 92.46 -11.46
CA ARG A 766 -0.71 93.04 -11.53
C ARG A 766 -0.80 94.59 -11.55
N ASN A 767 0.15 95.25 -10.88
CA ASN A 767 0.18 96.74 -10.87
C ASN A 767 0.84 97.33 -12.10
N ARG A 768 1.42 96.52 -13.01
CA ARG A 768 2.04 96.97 -14.29
C ARG A 768 1.17 96.68 -15.52
N GLN A 769 0.09 95.86 -15.35
CA GLN A 769 -0.99 95.68 -16.31
C GLN A 769 -2.14 96.66 -16.03
#